data_20303b547bcf47cb2c78f893902a9893
#
_entry.id   20303b547bcf47cb2c78f893902a9893
#
_cell.length_a   1.000
_cell.length_b   1.000
_cell.length_c   1.000
_cell.angle_alpha   90.00
_cell.angle_beta   90.00
_cell.angle_gamma   90.00
#
_symmetry.space_group_name_H-M   'P 1'
#
loop_
_entity.id
_entity.type
_entity.pdbx_description
1 polymer ?
#
loop_
_entity_poly.entity_id
_entity_poly.type
_entity_poly.pdbx_seq_one_letter_code
_entity_poly.pdbx_strand_id
1 'polypeptide(L)'
;MTNTPKRPPAGLPDKQTLLAFLRDAGSAEKTDIARHFGLKGGDRRALREMIRELEAEGALGKRGRKGFSPSGALPPVGVADVVERDVDGEMYVRLVEASADAPRALLMPDNSGRTGPAPGMGDRLLVKFSRGAEGWEARLVKKLDSERNRVLGVIRKSNREVRVEPVDRRSKDVLLVPHAQAEGLKDGDLVLAAIEKGEQRYGPKRGKILETIGREDDPRAASLIAIHSHGVPTGFSEQVEQEAEDQELPSLKGREDLRDIPLITIDPADARDHDDAVYAQKDEDPKNPGGWIVWVAIADVAAYVRPNTSLDREARDKGNSTYFPDRVEPMLPERLSNGLCSLKEGENRATMAVRMVFDKDGRKIGHKFMRGLMRSHAKLSYEQAQAAIDGAPDETTGPIMEAILYPLWNAYHTMLKGRLKRSPLQIESAERRIRMTPEGGIGSIEKRVSLEAHRLIEEMMIQANVCAAETLEQKKTPLLYRVHDAPSQEKLFNLGDFLGTIGKPWTKGEPATTKRFNKLLDETRETEHAEVVNEVVLRTQMQAIYSAENVGHFGLNLDRYAHFTSPIRRYSDLIVHRGLIRALGLGKDGLTDREIAELPSIAEHVVMTERRSMAAERDAMDRYIAAFLEDRVGATFGGRITGVTRFGLFIRLDETGADGLVPVSSLGSEYFTHDDRSHALVGERSGLRWTLG
;
A
#
# COMPACT_ATOMS: atom_id res chain seq x y z
N MET A 1 -16.09 48.26 24.48
CA MET A 1 -16.05 48.77 23.09
C MET A 1 -15.84 47.58 22.17
N THR A 2 -16.92 47.15 21.54
CA THR A 2 -16.96 45.98 20.68
C THR A 2 -16.32 46.31 19.34
N ASN A 3 -15.19 45.72 19.03
CA ASN A 3 -14.47 45.88 17.78
C ASN A 3 -15.18 45.06 16.68
N THR A 4 -16.01 45.71 15.90
CA THR A 4 -16.64 45.14 14.70
C THR A 4 -15.55 44.98 13.62
N PRO A 5 -15.38 43.81 13.00
CA PRO A 5 -14.34 43.63 11.97
C PRO A 5 -14.67 44.52 10.76
N LYS A 6 -13.74 45.38 10.35
CA LYS A 6 -13.84 46.22 9.13
C LYS A 6 -14.07 45.29 7.91
N ARG A 7 -15.14 45.62 7.15
CA ARG A 7 -15.39 44.97 5.85
C ARG A 7 -14.22 45.21 4.92
N PRO A 8 -13.65 44.15 4.32
CA PRO A 8 -12.53 44.31 3.36
C PRO A 8 -13.00 45.11 2.12
N PRO A 9 -12.11 45.80 1.42
CA PRO A 9 -12.44 46.53 0.20
C PRO A 9 -13.01 45.57 -0.85
N ALA A 10 -14.11 45.95 -1.47
CA ALA A 10 -14.76 45.15 -2.51
C ALA A 10 -13.95 45.20 -3.80
N GLY A 11 -13.52 44.03 -4.32
CA GLY A 11 -12.79 43.87 -5.56
C GLY A 11 -11.87 42.68 -5.54
N LEU A 12 -11.29 42.31 -6.70
CA LEU A 12 -10.32 41.21 -6.82
C LEU A 12 -9.09 41.52 -5.94
N PRO A 13 -8.80 40.69 -4.92
CA PRO A 13 -7.59 40.88 -4.10
C PRO A 13 -6.31 40.62 -4.91
N ASP A 14 -5.19 41.20 -4.49
CA ASP A 14 -3.91 40.74 -4.98
C ASP A 14 -3.51 39.39 -4.37
N LYS A 15 -2.46 38.76 -4.90
CA LYS A 15 -1.98 37.45 -4.45
C LYS A 15 -1.63 37.42 -2.95
N GLN A 16 -1.03 38.48 -2.44
CA GLN A 16 -0.64 38.58 -1.01
C GLN A 16 -1.85 38.68 -0.09
N THR A 17 -2.82 39.49 -0.45
CA THR A 17 -4.08 39.64 0.30
C THR A 17 -4.89 38.34 0.30
N LEU A 18 -4.93 37.62 -0.83
CA LEU A 18 -5.58 36.32 -0.92
C LEU A 18 -4.87 35.27 -0.03
N LEU A 19 -3.54 35.20 -0.06
CA LEU A 19 -2.77 34.33 0.80
C LEU A 19 -2.92 34.67 2.28
N ALA A 20 -2.96 35.95 2.64
CA ALA A 20 -3.20 36.40 4.00
C ALA A 20 -4.59 35.96 4.49
N PHE A 21 -5.65 36.16 3.69
CA PHE A 21 -7.00 35.68 4.01
C PHE A 21 -7.02 34.14 4.22
N LEU A 22 -6.38 33.39 3.32
CA LEU A 22 -6.33 31.93 3.43
C LEU A 22 -5.49 31.46 4.62
N ARG A 23 -4.47 32.21 5.03
CA ARG A 23 -3.73 31.93 6.27
C ARG A 23 -4.61 32.10 7.50
N ASP A 24 -5.41 33.16 7.56
CA ASP A 24 -6.31 33.45 8.69
C ASP A 24 -7.50 32.46 8.74
N ALA A 25 -8.04 32.10 7.58
CA ALA A 25 -9.14 31.15 7.46
C ALA A 25 -8.72 29.68 7.60
N GLY A 26 -7.41 29.38 7.51
CA GLY A 26 -6.86 28.01 7.51
C GLY A 26 -7.12 27.25 6.20
N SER A 27 -8.32 27.36 5.65
CA SER A 27 -8.71 26.94 4.29
C SER A 27 -10.02 27.58 3.89
N ALA A 28 -10.24 27.83 2.58
CA ALA A 28 -11.52 28.33 2.08
C ALA A 28 -11.81 27.81 0.67
N GLU A 29 -13.07 27.64 0.34
CA GLU A 29 -13.53 27.33 -1.02
C GLU A 29 -13.56 28.60 -1.89
N LYS A 30 -13.51 28.43 -3.23
CA LYS A 30 -13.64 29.55 -4.19
C LYS A 30 -14.90 30.39 -3.96
N THR A 31 -15.97 29.75 -3.50
CA THR A 31 -17.24 30.38 -3.16
C THR A 31 -17.14 31.29 -1.92
N ASP A 32 -16.38 30.85 -0.92
CA ASP A 32 -16.20 31.59 0.33
C ASP A 32 -15.25 32.78 0.14
N ILE A 33 -14.15 32.53 -0.64
CA ILE A 33 -13.23 33.59 -1.07
C ILE A 33 -14.00 34.66 -1.85
N ALA A 34 -14.79 34.24 -2.85
CA ALA A 34 -15.60 35.17 -3.64
C ALA A 34 -16.63 35.94 -2.80
N ARG A 35 -17.21 35.30 -1.78
CA ARG A 35 -18.14 35.93 -0.85
C ARG A 35 -17.43 36.93 0.06
N HIS A 36 -16.28 36.57 0.61
CA HIS A 36 -15.49 37.43 1.50
C HIS A 36 -15.06 38.73 0.82
N PHE A 37 -14.55 38.64 -0.43
CA PHE A 37 -14.08 39.78 -1.22
C PHE A 37 -15.20 40.42 -2.07
N GLY A 38 -16.43 39.96 -2.00
CA GLY A 38 -17.58 40.53 -2.71
C GLY A 38 -17.52 40.39 -4.25
N LEU A 39 -16.81 39.39 -4.76
CA LEU A 39 -16.51 39.21 -6.20
C LEU A 39 -17.74 38.80 -7.02
N LYS A 40 -17.97 39.45 -8.14
CA LYS A 40 -19.06 39.18 -9.09
C LYS A 40 -18.56 39.10 -10.51
N GLY A 41 -19.31 38.38 -11.37
CA GLY A 41 -19.06 38.34 -12.83
C GLY A 41 -17.63 37.97 -13.21
N GLY A 42 -16.93 38.87 -13.92
CA GLY A 42 -15.57 38.69 -14.43
C GLY A 42 -14.49 38.45 -13.35
N ASP A 43 -14.67 39.04 -12.15
CA ASP A 43 -13.71 38.92 -11.05
C ASP A 43 -13.59 37.49 -10.55
N ARG A 44 -14.67 36.71 -10.63
CA ARG A 44 -14.64 35.27 -10.29
C ARG A 44 -13.83 34.43 -11.29
N ARG A 45 -13.69 34.93 -12.53
CA ARG A 45 -12.82 34.29 -13.52
C ARG A 45 -11.37 34.61 -13.24
N ALA A 46 -11.07 35.86 -12.96
CA ALA A 46 -9.73 36.31 -12.58
C ALA A 46 -9.26 35.66 -11.26
N LEU A 47 -10.14 35.50 -10.26
CA LEU A 47 -9.83 34.74 -9.05
C LEU A 47 -9.42 33.27 -9.37
N ARG A 48 -10.10 32.62 -10.31
CA ARG A 48 -9.76 31.25 -10.72
C ARG A 48 -8.39 31.16 -11.38
N GLU A 49 -8.03 32.16 -12.17
CA GLU A 49 -6.71 32.25 -12.80
C GLU A 49 -5.62 32.48 -11.75
N MET A 50 -5.84 33.43 -10.84
CA MET A 50 -4.94 33.72 -9.73
C MET A 50 -4.70 32.49 -8.82
N ILE A 51 -5.73 31.73 -8.50
CA ILE A 51 -5.61 30.49 -7.71
C ILE A 51 -4.77 29.47 -8.47
N ARG A 52 -4.95 29.29 -9.80
CA ARG A 52 -4.12 28.40 -10.62
C ARG A 52 -2.66 28.82 -10.66
N GLU A 53 -2.40 30.11 -10.77
CA GLU A 53 -1.03 30.63 -10.72
C GLU A 53 -0.37 30.34 -9.37
N LEU A 54 -1.06 30.59 -8.26
CA LEU A 54 -0.55 30.30 -6.91
C LEU A 54 -0.38 28.81 -6.64
N GLU A 55 -1.23 27.93 -7.22
CA GLU A 55 -1.03 26.47 -7.21
C GLU A 55 0.22 26.08 -8.02
N ALA A 56 0.41 26.68 -9.20
CA ALA A 56 1.58 26.43 -10.04
C ALA A 56 2.90 26.95 -9.40
N GLU A 57 2.83 28.07 -8.68
CA GLU A 57 3.94 28.62 -7.90
C GLU A 57 4.23 27.83 -6.60
N GLY A 58 3.43 26.81 -6.28
CA GLY A 58 3.55 26.04 -5.04
C GLY A 58 3.16 26.81 -3.77
N ALA A 59 2.58 27.99 -3.90
CA ALA A 59 2.15 28.83 -2.77
C ALA A 59 0.80 28.42 -2.19
N LEU A 60 -0.02 27.68 -2.93
CA LEU A 60 -1.30 27.11 -2.50
C LEU A 60 -1.36 25.60 -2.75
N GLY A 61 -1.90 24.87 -1.76
CA GLY A 61 -2.25 23.47 -1.89
C GLY A 61 -3.76 23.27 -1.89
N LYS A 62 -4.27 22.24 -2.59
CA LYS A 62 -5.66 21.82 -2.50
C LYS A 62 -5.94 21.19 -1.14
N ARG A 63 -7.09 21.49 -0.59
CA ARG A 63 -7.57 20.91 0.65
C ARG A 63 -9.01 20.45 0.52
N GLY A 64 -9.21 19.14 0.55
CA GLY A 64 -10.52 18.55 0.25
C GLY A 64 -10.98 18.84 -1.19
N ARG A 65 -12.25 18.56 -1.45
CA ARG A 65 -12.83 18.59 -2.82
C ARG A 65 -12.83 19.98 -3.48
N LYS A 66 -12.85 21.06 -2.71
CA LYS A 66 -13.00 22.43 -3.25
C LYS A 66 -12.21 23.50 -2.49
N GLY A 67 -11.56 23.16 -1.39
CA GLY A 67 -10.83 24.08 -0.53
C GLY A 67 -9.40 24.34 -1.01
N PHE A 68 -8.86 25.50 -0.64
CA PHE A 68 -7.48 25.92 -0.85
C PHE A 68 -6.89 26.37 0.47
N SER A 69 -5.63 26.02 0.72
CA SER A 69 -4.86 26.49 1.86
C SER A 69 -3.45 26.86 1.43
N PRO A 70 -2.77 27.79 2.10
CA PRO A 70 -1.36 28.07 1.85
C PRO A 70 -0.52 26.80 2.08
N SER A 71 0.51 26.59 1.26
CA SER A 71 1.47 25.51 1.45
C SER A 71 2.10 25.61 2.84
N GLY A 72 2.16 24.47 3.57
CA GLY A 72 2.64 24.43 4.94
C GLY A 72 1.63 24.79 6.04
N ALA A 73 0.34 24.93 5.73
CA ALA A 73 -0.70 25.11 6.74
C ALA A 73 -1.09 23.78 7.43
N LEU A 74 -1.07 23.78 8.77
CA LEU A 74 -1.53 22.63 9.57
C LEU A 74 -3.07 22.58 9.64
N PRO A 75 -3.70 21.38 9.81
CA PRO A 75 -5.14 21.23 10.00
C PRO A 75 -5.61 21.87 11.32
N PRO A 76 -6.88 22.28 11.42
CA PRO A 76 -7.40 22.78 12.68
C PRO A 76 -7.32 21.78 13.83
N VAL A 77 -7.45 20.50 13.53
CA VAL A 77 -7.28 19.38 14.48
C VAL A 77 -6.55 18.26 13.73
N GLY A 78 -5.60 17.62 14.39
CA GLY A 78 -4.85 16.52 13.81
C GLY A 78 -4.10 15.70 14.86
N VAL A 79 -3.65 14.52 14.45
CA VAL A 79 -2.79 13.66 15.26
C VAL A 79 -1.34 14.09 15.05
N ALA A 80 -0.63 14.40 16.12
CA ALA A 80 0.75 14.85 16.08
C ALA A 80 1.61 14.13 17.10
N ASP A 81 2.87 13.91 16.76
CA ASP A 81 3.86 13.35 17.68
C ASP A 81 4.69 14.48 18.29
N VAL A 82 5.04 14.34 19.58
CA VAL A 82 6.00 15.23 20.24
C VAL A 82 7.41 14.87 19.76
N VAL A 83 7.99 15.73 18.94
CA VAL A 83 9.22 15.42 18.17
C VAL A 83 10.47 16.10 18.70
N GLU A 84 10.32 17.18 19.47
CA GLU A 84 11.44 17.99 19.92
C GLU A 84 11.13 18.65 21.26
N ARG A 85 12.19 18.82 22.08
CA ARG A 85 12.17 19.65 23.26
C ARG A 85 13.39 20.58 23.19
N ASP A 86 13.15 21.89 23.27
CA ASP A 86 14.22 22.86 23.20
C ASP A 86 14.97 23.05 24.54
N VAL A 87 15.94 23.96 24.56
CA VAL A 87 16.76 24.25 25.73
C VAL A 87 15.98 24.90 26.88
N ASP A 88 14.87 25.57 26.57
CA ASP A 88 13.97 26.22 27.53
C ASP A 88 12.91 25.25 28.07
N GLY A 89 12.90 24.01 27.55
CA GLY A 89 11.99 22.96 27.97
C GLY A 89 10.66 22.94 27.22
N GLU A 90 10.48 23.81 26.23
CA GLU A 90 9.30 23.84 25.37
C GLU A 90 9.26 22.65 24.43
N MET A 91 8.05 22.10 24.21
CA MET A 91 7.86 20.92 23.37
C MET A 91 7.22 21.30 22.04
N TYR A 92 7.74 20.70 20.97
CA TYR A 92 7.21 20.86 19.63
C TYR A 92 6.62 19.57 19.13
N VAL A 93 5.47 19.70 18.46
CA VAL A 93 4.76 18.59 17.85
C VAL A 93 4.79 18.71 16.32
N ARG A 94 4.81 17.56 15.65
CA ARG A 94 4.69 17.46 14.20
C ARG A 94 3.51 16.58 13.83
N LEU A 95 2.72 17.00 12.85
CA LEU A 95 1.59 16.22 12.35
C LEU A 95 2.08 14.87 11.80
N VAL A 96 1.45 13.78 12.21
CA VAL A 96 1.89 12.40 11.88
C VAL A 96 1.86 12.14 10.37
N GLU A 97 0.87 12.69 9.67
CA GLU A 97 0.64 12.49 8.22
C GLU A 97 1.32 13.52 7.33
N ALA A 98 2.18 14.37 7.90
CA ALA A 98 2.83 15.42 7.14
C ALA A 98 4.22 15.02 6.63
N SER A 99 4.65 15.63 5.52
CA SER A 99 6.02 15.47 5.01
C SER A 99 7.08 15.90 6.04
N ALA A 100 8.32 15.43 5.89
CA ALA A 100 9.42 15.78 6.78
C ALA A 100 9.64 17.30 6.90
N ASP A 101 9.27 18.07 5.88
CA ASP A 101 9.39 19.54 5.81
C ASP A 101 8.17 20.29 6.35
N ALA A 102 7.16 19.56 6.88
CA ALA A 102 5.99 20.21 7.44
C ALA A 102 6.34 21.03 8.70
N PRO A 103 5.69 22.19 8.91
CA PRO A 103 5.97 23.03 10.05
C PRO A 103 5.71 22.29 11.36
N ARG A 104 6.61 22.46 12.32
CA ARG A 104 6.37 22.06 13.71
C ARG A 104 5.49 23.11 14.40
N ALA A 105 4.75 22.69 15.40
CA ALA A 105 3.91 23.57 16.22
C ALA A 105 4.35 23.49 17.68
N LEU A 106 4.45 24.62 18.37
CA LEU A 106 4.72 24.69 19.79
C LEU A 106 3.55 24.08 20.58
N LEU A 107 3.82 23.10 21.42
CA LEU A 107 2.81 22.49 22.28
C LEU A 107 2.54 23.41 23.48
N MET A 108 1.38 24.05 23.46
CA MET A 108 0.97 24.96 24.53
C MET A 108 0.67 24.20 25.83
N PRO A 109 1.11 24.72 27.00
CA PRO A 109 0.81 24.10 28.28
C PRO A 109 -0.69 23.96 28.52
N ASP A 110 -1.13 22.80 29.00
CA ASP A 110 -2.51 22.58 29.42
C ASP A 110 -2.69 22.96 30.90
N ASN A 111 -3.22 24.13 31.13
CA ASN A 111 -3.51 24.61 32.50
C ASN A 111 -4.87 24.14 33.03
N SER A 112 -5.62 23.32 32.26
CA SER A 112 -6.98 22.89 32.64
C SER A 112 -7.02 21.66 33.55
N GLY A 113 -5.93 20.91 33.63
CA GLY A 113 -5.84 19.66 34.41
C GLY A 113 -6.77 18.52 33.93
N ARG A 114 -7.45 18.69 32.79
CA ARG A 114 -8.47 17.76 32.28
C ARG A 114 -7.92 16.69 31.33
N THR A 115 -6.71 16.84 30.82
CA THR A 115 -6.15 16.02 29.74
C THR A 115 -5.20 14.92 30.22
N GLY A 116 -5.13 14.70 31.53
CA GLY A 116 -4.27 13.64 32.13
C GLY A 116 -2.81 14.08 32.30
N PRO A 117 -1.84 13.14 32.44
CA PRO A 117 -0.45 13.48 32.69
C PRO A 117 0.16 14.26 31.50
N ALA A 118 1.07 15.18 31.83
CA ALA A 118 1.73 16.05 30.85
C ALA A 118 2.35 15.22 29.71
N PRO A 119 2.25 15.69 28.44
CA PRO A 119 2.90 15.06 27.30
C PRO A 119 4.42 14.98 27.49
N GLY A 120 5.04 13.92 26.98
CA GLY A 120 6.48 13.71 26.92
C GLY A 120 6.97 13.51 25.50
N MET A 121 8.30 13.51 25.33
CA MET A 121 8.93 13.21 24.04
C MET A 121 8.44 11.89 23.47
N GLY A 122 8.01 11.92 22.21
CA GLY A 122 7.53 10.74 21.52
C GLY A 122 6.05 10.39 21.77
N ASP A 123 5.34 11.12 22.61
CA ASP A 123 3.90 10.92 22.81
C ASP A 123 3.12 11.31 21.55
N ARG A 124 2.09 10.52 21.25
CA ARG A 124 1.11 10.80 20.19
C ARG A 124 -0.10 11.51 20.77
N LEU A 125 -0.42 12.62 20.19
CA LEU A 125 -1.41 13.54 20.72
C LEU A 125 -2.45 13.87 19.65
N LEU A 126 -3.72 13.89 20.02
CA LEU A 126 -4.73 14.64 19.27
C LEU A 126 -4.63 16.09 19.71
N VAL A 127 -4.32 16.98 18.79
CA VAL A 127 -4.11 18.40 19.07
C VAL A 127 -4.95 19.28 18.17
N LYS A 128 -5.29 20.46 18.70
CA LYS A 128 -5.88 21.54 17.92
C LYS A 128 -4.80 22.53 17.56
N PHE A 129 -4.56 22.73 16.26
CA PHE A 129 -3.61 23.69 15.76
C PHE A 129 -4.22 25.07 15.61
N SER A 130 -3.44 26.08 15.95
CA SER A 130 -3.77 27.51 15.75
C SER A 130 -2.50 28.27 15.37
N ARG A 131 -2.67 29.43 14.75
CA ARG A 131 -1.55 30.30 14.43
C ARG A 131 -1.35 31.28 15.58
N GLY A 132 -0.18 31.21 16.23
CA GLY A 132 0.26 32.17 17.23
C GLY A 132 1.11 33.29 16.62
N ALA A 133 1.60 34.20 17.46
CA ALA A 133 2.41 35.34 17.05
C ALA A 133 3.79 34.90 16.47
N GLU A 134 4.36 33.83 17.01
CA GLU A 134 5.72 33.35 16.65
C GLU A 134 5.70 32.09 15.79
N GLY A 135 4.54 31.56 15.41
CA GLY A 135 4.46 30.36 14.60
C GLY A 135 3.19 29.55 14.81
N TRP A 136 3.26 28.25 14.52
CA TRP A 136 2.18 27.33 14.81
C TRP A 136 2.16 26.91 16.27
N GLU A 137 0.99 26.97 16.88
CA GLU A 137 0.70 26.47 18.23
C GLU A 137 -0.18 25.25 18.17
N ALA A 138 0.03 24.28 19.06
CA ALA A 138 -0.77 23.09 19.23
C ALA A 138 -1.33 23.04 20.66
N ARG A 139 -2.64 22.85 20.82
CA ARG A 139 -3.27 22.63 22.12
C ARG A 139 -3.74 21.19 22.25
N LEU A 140 -3.37 20.54 23.33
CA LEU A 140 -3.74 19.16 23.61
C LEU A 140 -5.26 19.03 23.75
N VAL A 141 -5.87 18.12 22.94
CA VAL A 141 -7.26 17.70 23.07
C VAL A 141 -7.34 16.39 23.85
N LYS A 142 -6.49 15.43 23.47
CA LYS A 142 -6.40 14.11 24.11
C LYS A 142 -5.02 13.51 23.87
N LYS A 143 -4.45 12.89 24.90
CA LYS A 143 -3.30 12.03 24.73
C LYS A 143 -3.78 10.68 24.20
N LEU A 144 -3.29 10.29 23.02
CA LEU A 144 -3.60 9.00 22.44
C LEU A 144 -2.67 7.97 23.09
N ASP A 145 -3.20 6.81 23.47
CA ASP A 145 -2.36 5.73 23.98
C ASP A 145 -1.37 5.34 22.89
N SER A 146 -0.10 5.58 23.14
CA SER A 146 0.95 5.27 22.20
C SER A 146 1.34 3.80 22.37
N GLU A 147 1.35 3.05 21.29
CA GLU A 147 2.03 1.75 21.20
C GLU A 147 3.51 1.86 21.61
N ARG A 148 4.07 3.06 21.67
CA ARG A 148 5.43 3.39 22.08
C ARG A 148 5.76 3.08 23.54
N ASN A 149 4.78 2.79 24.41
CA ASN A 149 5.00 2.27 25.74
C ASN A 149 5.25 0.75 25.76
N ARG A 150 5.24 0.10 24.59
CA ARG A 150 5.51 -1.33 24.45
C ARG A 150 6.88 -1.53 23.83
N VAL A 151 7.64 -2.46 24.36
CA VAL A 151 8.94 -2.87 23.86
C VAL A 151 8.87 -4.33 23.49
N LEU A 152 9.05 -4.63 22.21
CA LEU A 152 9.35 -5.98 21.77
C LEU A 152 10.83 -6.23 22.06
N GLY A 153 11.14 -7.24 22.87
CA GLY A 153 12.50 -7.51 23.27
C GLY A 153 12.72 -8.96 23.64
N VAL A 154 13.98 -9.27 23.83
CA VAL A 154 14.44 -10.60 24.21
C VAL A 154 14.72 -10.63 25.72
N ILE A 155 14.25 -11.68 26.39
CA ILE A 155 14.57 -11.94 27.78
C ILE A 155 16.04 -12.30 27.92
N ARG A 156 16.74 -11.55 28.80
CA ARG A 156 18.09 -11.89 29.28
C ARG A 156 18.03 -12.12 30.77
N LYS A 157 18.30 -13.35 31.18
CA LYS A 157 18.29 -13.77 32.58
C LYS A 157 19.68 -13.86 33.16
N SER A 158 19.88 -13.22 34.30
CA SER A 158 21.05 -13.41 35.13
C SER A 158 20.63 -13.77 36.57
N ASN A 159 21.56 -14.22 37.42
CA ASN A 159 21.27 -14.51 38.81
C ASN A 159 20.81 -13.29 39.63
N ARG A 160 21.02 -12.08 39.10
CA ARG A 160 20.72 -10.83 39.81
C ARG A 160 19.49 -10.10 39.30
N GLU A 161 19.22 -10.23 38.01
CA GLU A 161 18.17 -9.45 37.34
C GLU A 161 17.67 -10.13 36.06
N VAL A 162 16.45 -9.82 35.70
CA VAL A 162 15.87 -10.17 34.40
C VAL A 162 15.69 -8.88 33.61
N ARG A 163 16.18 -8.87 32.37
CA ARG A 163 16.08 -7.74 31.45
C ARG A 163 15.30 -8.13 30.21
N VAL A 164 14.60 -7.16 29.63
CA VAL A 164 14.08 -7.22 28.25
C VAL A 164 14.95 -6.29 27.42
N GLU A 165 15.73 -6.86 26.52
CA GLU A 165 16.57 -6.13 25.58
C GLU A 165 15.79 -5.90 24.29
N PRO A 166 15.62 -4.62 23.84
CA PRO A 166 14.87 -4.33 22.63
C PRO A 166 15.42 -5.04 21.39
N VAL A 167 14.55 -5.60 20.57
CA VAL A 167 14.92 -6.15 19.26
C VAL A 167 15.40 -5.05 18.31
N ASP A 168 14.82 -3.84 18.38
CA ASP A 168 15.32 -2.68 17.65
C ASP A 168 16.58 -2.14 18.31
N ARG A 169 17.74 -2.39 17.71
CA ARG A 169 19.06 -1.94 18.19
C ARG A 169 19.18 -0.41 18.31
N ARG A 170 18.30 0.36 17.67
CA ARG A 170 18.25 1.83 17.80
C ARG A 170 17.57 2.25 19.10
N SER A 171 16.73 1.38 19.67
CA SER A 171 16.11 1.61 20.97
C SER A 171 17.12 1.35 22.08
N LYS A 172 17.23 2.30 23.02
CA LYS A 172 18.05 2.17 24.24
C LYS A 172 17.23 1.77 25.46
N ASP A 173 15.96 1.45 25.28
CA ASP A 173 14.99 1.18 26.33
C ASP A 173 15.09 -0.25 26.86
N VAL A 174 16.21 -0.62 27.49
CA VAL A 174 16.33 -1.86 28.24
C VAL A 174 15.40 -1.79 29.45
N LEU A 175 14.53 -2.81 29.61
CA LEU A 175 13.57 -2.87 30.70
C LEU A 175 14.02 -3.88 31.75
N LEU A 176 13.94 -3.49 33.03
CA LEU A 176 14.08 -4.42 34.17
C LEU A 176 12.69 -5.01 34.49
N VAL A 177 12.62 -6.33 34.57
CA VAL A 177 11.39 -7.07 34.88
C VAL A 177 11.56 -7.80 36.22
N PRO A 178 10.56 -7.74 37.12
CA PRO A 178 10.59 -8.52 38.34
C PRO A 178 10.70 -10.03 38.06
N HIS A 179 11.52 -10.75 38.84
CA HIS A 179 11.70 -12.20 38.72
C HIS A 179 10.38 -12.98 38.71
N ALA A 180 9.40 -12.54 39.52
CA ALA A 180 8.08 -13.17 39.59
C ALA A 180 7.28 -13.10 38.26
N GLN A 181 7.48 -12.05 37.47
CA GLN A 181 6.84 -11.94 36.14
C GLN A 181 7.56 -12.73 35.05
N ALA A 182 8.79 -13.13 35.30
CA ALA A 182 9.62 -13.92 34.41
C ALA A 182 9.65 -15.39 34.79
N GLU A 183 8.80 -15.83 35.73
CA GLU A 183 8.67 -17.23 36.13
C GLU A 183 8.13 -18.03 34.91
N GLY A 184 8.78 -19.15 34.58
CA GLY A 184 8.46 -19.94 33.38
C GLY A 184 9.13 -19.49 32.07
N LEU A 185 9.61 -18.25 31.95
CA LEU A 185 10.35 -17.78 30.81
C LEU A 185 11.81 -18.23 30.84
N LYS A 186 12.41 -18.40 29.66
CA LYS A 186 13.83 -18.79 29.49
C LYS A 186 14.63 -17.62 28.91
N ASP A 187 15.94 -17.69 29.05
CA ASP A 187 16.85 -16.81 28.32
C ASP A 187 16.66 -17.01 26.81
N GLY A 188 16.59 -15.90 26.06
CA GLY A 188 16.28 -15.93 24.62
C GLY A 188 14.79 -15.91 24.27
N ASP A 189 13.87 -15.91 25.25
CA ASP A 189 12.45 -15.76 24.94
C ASP A 189 12.15 -14.34 24.42
N LEU A 190 11.39 -14.28 23.33
CA LEU A 190 10.90 -13.05 22.72
C LEU A 190 9.58 -12.64 23.37
N VAL A 191 9.53 -11.44 23.93
CA VAL A 191 8.38 -10.95 24.69
C VAL A 191 7.99 -9.53 24.27
N LEU A 192 6.69 -9.24 24.38
CA LEU A 192 6.17 -7.90 24.39
C LEU A 192 6.04 -7.41 25.82
N ALA A 193 6.70 -6.31 26.16
CA ALA A 193 6.67 -5.73 27.49
C ALA A 193 6.19 -4.27 27.44
N ALA A 194 5.41 -3.86 28.45
CA ALA A 194 5.04 -2.46 28.64
C ALA A 194 6.04 -1.76 29.55
N ILE A 195 6.37 -0.51 29.23
CA ILE A 195 7.14 0.36 30.11
C ILE A 195 6.24 0.81 31.27
N GLU A 196 6.59 0.43 32.49
CA GLU A 196 5.87 0.90 33.67
C GLU A 196 6.21 2.37 33.96
N LYS A 197 5.19 3.16 34.27
CA LYS A 197 5.37 4.56 34.70
C LYS A 197 6.04 4.60 36.06
N GLY A 198 7.28 5.07 36.11
CA GLY A 198 8.05 5.23 37.36
C GLY A 198 8.82 6.54 37.38
N GLU A 199 9.09 7.08 38.58
CA GLU A 199 9.79 8.37 38.76
C GLU A 199 11.30 8.33 38.48
N GLN A 200 11.86 7.22 38.03
CA GLN A 200 13.30 7.11 37.77
C GLN A 200 13.72 7.89 36.55
N ARG A 201 14.39 9.03 36.76
CA ARG A 201 14.97 9.87 35.71
C ARG A 201 16.23 9.28 35.05
N TYR A 202 16.91 8.34 35.69
CA TYR A 202 18.16 7.73 35.23
C TYR A 202 18.16 6.22 35.53
N GLY A 203 18.66 5.41 34.60
CA GLY A 203 18.79 3.96 34.68
C GLY A 203 17.78 3.18 33.83
N PRO A 204 17.85 1.82 33.84
CA PRO A 204 16.94 0.97 33.12
C PRO A 204 15.50 1.18 33.61
N LYS A 205 14.57 1.32 32.66
CA LYS A 205 13.14 1.47 32.94
C LYS A 205 12.57 0.17 33.51
N ARG A 206 11.53 0.24 34.33
CA ARG A 206 10.78 -0.95 34.75
C ARG A 206 9.83 -1.38 33.63
N GLY A 207 9.75 -2.69 33.39
CA GLY A 207 8.87 -3.28 32.42
C GLY A 207 7.94 -4.32 33.04
N LYS A 208 6.74 -4.44 32.42
CA LYS A 208 5.78 -5.50 32.69
C LYS A 208 5.64 -6.34 31.43
N ILE A 209 5.85 -7.65 31.54
CA ILE A 209 5.61 -8.57 30.41
C ILE A 209 4.10 -8.63 30.14
N LEU A 210 3.73 -8.39 28.89
CA LEU A 210 2.36 -8.45 28.43
C LEU A 210 2.07 -9.80 27.78
N GLU A 211 3.03 -10.29 26.97
CA GLU A 211 2.85 -11.46 26.13
C GLU A 211 4.20 -12.11 25.83
N THR A 212 4.22 -13.44 25.74
CA THR A 212 5.35 -14.21 25.20
C THR A 212 5.08 -14.53 23.74
N ILE A 213 5.94 -14.04 22.87
CA ILE A 213 5.76 -14.11 21.41
C ILE A 213 6.38 -15.39 20.84
N GLY A 214 7.54 -15.80 21.35
CA GLY A 214 8.29 -16.94 20.85
C GLY A 214 9.70 -16.97 21.39
N ARG A 215 10.66 -17.41 20.59
CA ARG A 215 12.09 -17.45 20.91
C ARG A 215 12.91 -16.76 19.85
N GLU A 216 14.02 -16.12 20.22
CA GLU A 216 14.92 -15.44 19.29
C GLU A 216 15.64 -16.40 18.33
N ASP A 217 15.85 -17.67 18.76
CA ASP A 217 16.49 -18.73 18.00
C ASP A 217 15.50 -19.53 17.13
N ASP A 218 14.18 -19.21 17.18
CA ASP A 218 13.20 -19.78 16.26
C ASP A 218 13.39 -19.14 14.88
N PRO A 219 13.57 -19.95 13.82
CA PRO A 219 13.65 -19.43 12.44
C PRO A 219 12.47 -18.50 12.07
N ARG A 220 11.29 -18.70 12.70
CA ARG A 220 10.07 -17.90 12.47
C ARG A 220 10.05 -16.60 13.24
N ALA A 221 11.04 -16.32 14.10
CA ALA A 221 11.10 -15.09 14.88
C ALA A 221 11.09 -13.83 14.01
N ALA A 222 11.64 -13.91 12.79
CA ALA A 222 11.69 -12.79 11.85
C ALA A 222 10.29 -12.23 11.54
N SER A 223 9.32 -13.10 11.20
CA SER A 223 7.93 -12.68 10.94
C SER A 223 7.24 -12.17 12.20
N LEU A 224 7.42 -12.84 13.35
CA LEU A 224 6.84 -12.40 14.63
C LEU A 224 7.35 -11.02 15.03
N ILE A 225 8.65 -10.78 14.87
CA ILE A 225 9.26 -9.48 15.14
C ILE A 225 8.66 -8.40 14.22
N ALA A 226 8.54 -8.68 12.92
CA ALA A 226 7.98 -7.73 11.98
C ALA A 226 6.50 -7.42 12.28
N ILE A 227 5.68 -8.45 12.58
CA ILE A 227 4.27 -8.31 12.98
C ILE A 227 4.14 -7.32 14.13
N HIS A 228 4.85 -7.56 15.23
CA HIS A 228 4.75 -6.73 16.43
C HIS A 228 5.40 -5.36 16.26
N SER A 229 6.52 -5.25 15.52
CA SER A 229 7.21 -3.98 15.29
C SER A 229 6.39 -3.00 14.43
N HIS A 230 5.59 -3.53 13.52
CA HIS A 230 4.75 -2.73 12.63
C HIS A 230 3.27 -2.66 13.08
N GLY A 231 2.91 -3.29 14.21
CA GLY A 231 1.56 -3.29 14.73
C GLY A 231 0.55 -3.97 13.78
N VAL A 232 0.96 -5.05 13.13
CA VAL A 232 0.04 -5.86 12.30
C VAL A 232 -0.92 -6.60 13.22
N PRO A 233 -2.26 -6.44 13.10
CA PRO A 233 -3.21 -7.13 13.95
C PRO A 233 -3.19 -8.64 13.69
N THR A 234 -3.09 -9.41 14.76
CA THR A 234 -3.09 -10.89 14.72
C THR A 234 -4.38 -11.46 15.31
N GLY A 235 -4.74 -12.66 14.87
CA GLY A 235 -5.90 -13.40 15.38
C GLY A 235 -7.23 -12.67 15.15
N PHE A 236 -8.27 -13.18 15.80
CA PHE A 236 -9.63 -12.63 15.76
C PHE A 236 -10.26 -12.71 17.15
N SER A 237 -11.23 -11.82 17.43
CA SER A 237 -12.00 -11.89 18.66
C SER A 237 -12.94 -13.11 18.66
N GLU A 238 -13.27 -13.66 19.84
CA GLU A 238 -14.20 -14.77 19.99
C GLU A 238 -15.54 -14.48 19.30
N GLN A 239 -16.02 -13.25 19.35
CA GLN A 239 -17.24 -12.81 18.70
C GLN A 239 -17.16 -12.94 17.18
N VAL A 240 -16.02 -12.59 16.59
CA VAL A 240 -15.78 -12.66 15.14
C VAL A 240 -15.64 -14.10 14.69
N GLU A 241 -14.93 -14.93 15.45
CA GLU A 241 -14.83 -16.38 15.17
C GLU A 241 -16.21 -17.04 15.20
N GLN A 242 -17.04 -16.74 16.22
CA GLN A 242 -18.41 -17.28 16.31
C GLN A 242 -19.27 -16.78 15.15
N GLU A 243 -19.20 -15.47 14.80
CA GLU A 243 -19.94 -14.93 13.66
C GLU A 243 -19.52 -15.60 12.34
N ALA A 244 -18.25 -15.97 12.18
CA ALA A 244 -17.75 -16.69 11.02
C ALA A 244 -18.23 -18.15 10.97
N GLU A 245 -18.25 -18.86 12.13
CA GLU A 245 -18.75 -20.25 12.23
C GLU A 245 -20.24 -20.34 11.91
N ASP A 246 -21.04 -19.33 12.29
CA ASP A 246 -22.47 -19.27 12.04
C ASP A 246 -22.84 -19.00 10.56
N GLN A 247 -21.84 -18.72 9.69
CA GLN A 247 -22.09 -18.48 8.27
C GLN A 247 -22.35 -19.78 7.50
N GLU A 248 -23.34 -19.70 6.63
CA GLU A 248 -23.71 -20.80 5.72
C GLU A 248 -23.63 -20.34 4.25
N LEU A 249 -23.46 -21.32 3.35
CA LEU A 249 -23.47 -21.05 1.91
C LEU A 249 -24.82 -20.46 1.48
N PRO A 250 -24.85 -19.29 0.81
CA PRO A 250 -26.07 -18.71 0.28
C PRO A 250 -26.78 -19.63 -0.73
N SER A 251 -28.11 -19.68 -0.66
CA SER A 251 -28.93 -20.42 -1.62
C SER A 251 -28.96 -19.73 -3.00
N LEU A 252 -29.50 -20.42 -4.02
CA LEU A 252 -29.74 -19.87 -5.36
C LEU A 252 -30.78 -18.73 -5.38
N LYS A 253 -31.53 -18.51 -4.32
CA LYS A 253 -32.54 -17.44 -4.30
C LYS A 253 -31.93 -16.07 -4.52
N GLY A 254 -32.29 -15.44 -5.66
CA GLY A 254 -31.75 -14.14 -6.06
C GLY A 254 -30.34 -14.19 -6.66
N ARG A 255 -29.86 -15.38 -7.04
CA ARG A 255 -28.57 -15.62 -7.70
C ARG A 255 -28.75 -16.34 -9.02
N GLU A 256 -27.91 -16.06 -9.99
CA GLU A 256 -27.85 -16.84 -11.24
C GLU A 256 -27.14 -18.18 -10.99
N ASP A 257 -27.59 -19.24 -11.64
CA ASP A 257 -26.91 -20.54 -11.59
C ASP A 257 -25.76 -20.55 -12.61
N LEU A 258 -24.53 -20.54 -12.12
CA LEU A 258 -23.33 -20.53 -12.94
C LEU A 258 -22.55 -21.86 -12.87
N ARG A 259 -23.13 -22.90 -12.27
CA ARG A 259 -22.46 -24.19 -12.02
C ARG A 259 -22.16 -24.99 -13.28
N ASP A 260 -22.88 -24.71 -14.37
CA ASP A 260 -22.63 -25.33 -15.70
C ASP A 260 -21.58 -24.59 -16.53
N ILE A 261 -21.13 -23.41 -16.08
CA ILE A 261 -20.01 -22.70 -16.70
C ILE A 261 -18.72 -23.31 -16.17
N PRO A 262 -17.83 -23.86 -17.01
CA PRO A 262 -16.64 -24.57 -16.56
C PRO A 262 -15.51 -23.61 -16.13
N LEU A 263 -15.79 -22.83 -15.09
CA LEU A 263 -14.85 -21.92 -14.44
C LEU A 263 -13.75 -22.72 -13.75
N ILE A 264 -12.51 -22.27 -13.85
CA ILE A 264 -11.35 -22.85 -13.17
C ILE A 264 -10.60 -21.81 -12.36
N THR A 265 -9.92 -22.22 -11.30
CA THR A 265 -8.97 -21.35 -10.57
C THR A 265 -7.53 -21.64 -11.01
N ILE A 266 -6.70 -20.59 -11.11
CA ILE A 266 -5.26 -20.69 -11.44
C ILE A 266 -4.50 -19.79 -10.48
N ASP A 267 -3.80 -20.40 -9.51
CA ASP A 267 -3.21 -19.73 -8.35
C ASP A 267 -1.79 -20.25 -8.06
N PRO A 268 -1.04 -19.68 -7.10
CA PRO A 268 0.14 -20.33 -6.55
C PRO A 268 -0.20 -21.72 -5.99
N ALA A 269 0.71 -22.70 -6.13
CA ALA A 269 0.46 -24.09 -5.72
C ALA A 269 0.10 -24.24 -4.23
N ASP A 270 0.59 -23.32 -3.38
CA ASP A 270 0.37 -23.27 -1.94
C ASP A 270 -0.81 -22.37 -1.52
N ALA A 271 -1.54 -21.75 -2.47
CA ALA A 271 -2.71 -20.93 -2.17
C ALA A 271 -3.86 -21.76 -1.58
N ARG A 272 -4.55 -21.16 -0.59
CA ARG A 272 -5.73 -21.72 0.07
C ARG A 272 -6.98 -20.87 -0.09
N ASP A 273 -6.78 -19.57 -0.37
CA ASP A 273 -7.77 -18.51 -0.50
C ASP A 273 -7.94 -18.13 -1.99
N HIS A 274 -8.69 -18.98 -2.73
CA HIS A 274 -8.94 -18.74 -4.16
C HIS A 274 -10.01 -17.67 -4.32
N ASP A 275 -9.60 -16.43 -4.62
CA ASP A 275 -10.49 -15.29 -4.82
C ASP A 275 -11.22 -15.34 -6.16
N ASP A 276 -10.58 -15.85 -7.23
CA ASP A 276 -11.03 -15.73 -8.61
C ASP A 276 -11.05 -17.06 -9.37
N ALA A 277 -12.02 -17.16 -10.28
CA ALA A 277 -12.12 -18.23 -11.25
C ALA A 277 -12.45 -17.64 -12.63
N VAL A 278 -11.88 -18.25 -13.66
CA VAL A 278 -11.93 -17.76 -15.03
C VAL A 278 -12.40 -18.78 -16.04
N TYR A 279 -13.04 -18.32 -17.11
CA TYR A 279 -13.41 -19.12 -18.27
C TYR A 279 -13.52 -18.23 -19.50
N ALA A 280 -13.26 -18.76 -20.68
CA ALA A 280 -13.46 -18.07 -21.94
C ALA A 280 -14.03 -18.99 -23.02
N GLN A 281 -14.85 -18.41 -23.89
CA GLN A 281 -15.38 -19.08 -25.07
C GLN A 281 -15.46 -18.11 -26.25
N LYS A 282 -15.50 -18.64 -27.47
CA LYS A 282 -15.77 -17.82 -28.67
C LYS A 282 -17.14 -17.16 -28.55
N ASP A 283 -17.25 -15.93 -29.04
CA ASP A 283 -18.54 -15.28 -29.18
C ASP A 283 -19.21 -15.74 -30.50
N GLU A 284 -20.38 -16.35 -30.32
CA GLU A 284 -21.17 -16.86 -31.46
C GLU A 284 -22.06 -15.79 -32.09
N ASP A 285 -22.08 -14.57 -31.54
CA ASP A 285 -22.87 -13.47 -32.15
C ASP A 285 -22.30 -13.11 -33.53
N PRO A 286 -23.12 -13.23 -34.63
CA PRO A 286 -22.72 -12.87 -35.95
C PRO A 286 -22.25 -11.40 -36.09
N LYS A 287 -22.63 -10.53 -35.16
CA LYS A 287 -22.20 -9.13 -35.11
C LYS A 287 -20.81 -8.95 -34.52
N ASN A 288 -20.25 -9.99 -33.90
CA ASN A 288 -18.91 -9.97 -33.30
C ASN A 288 -18.03 -11.12 -33.83
N PRO A 289 -17.79 -11.24 -35.11
CA PRO A 289 -17.05 -12.36 -35.69
C PRO A 289 -15.60 -12.37 -35.20
N GLY A 290 -15.17 -13.51 -34.63
CA GLY A 290 -13.83 -13.68 -34.04
C GLY A 290 -13.68 -13.05 -32.67
N GLY A 291 -14.78 -12.63 -32.06
CA GLY A 291 -14.81 -12.14 -30.69
C GLY A 291 -14.76 -13.24 -29.61
N TRP A 292 -14.65 -12.83 -28.37
CA TRP A 292 -14.54 -13.69 -27.21
C TRP A 292 -15.47 -13.24 -26.10
N ILE A 293 -16.05 -14.20 -25.40
CA ILE A 293 -16.74 -14.02 -24.13
C ILE A 293 -15.80 -14.52 -23.04
N VAL A 294 -15.47 -13.64 -22.10
CA VAL A 294 -14.61 -13.95 -20.94
C VAL A 294 -15.42 -13.80 -19.67
N TRP A 295 -15.34 -14.82 -18.82
CA TRP A 295 -15.97 -14.84 -17.52
C TRP A 295 -14.90 -14.72 -16.44
N VAL A 296 -15.16 -13.84 -15.47
CA VAL A 296 -14.39 -13.72 -14.23
C VAL A 296 -15.38 -13.78 -13.08
N ALA A 297 -15.26 -14.79 -12.26
CA ALA A 297 -16.09 -14.98 -11.07
C ALA A 297 -15.23 -14.77 -9.82
N ILE A 298 -15.66 -13.88 -8.94
CA ILE A 298 -14.94 -13.50 -7.72
C ILE A 298 -15.75 -13.96 -6.52
N ALA A 299 -15.09 -14.44 -5.47
CA ALA A 299 -15.71 -14.82 -4.21
C ALA A 299 -16.65 -13.72 -3.68
N ASP A 300 -17.90 -14.03 -3.41
CA ASP A 300 -18.88 -13.06 -2.90
C ASP A 300 -18.75 -12.92 -1.38
N VAL A 301 -17.63 -12.32 -0.94
CA VAL A 301 -17.35 -12.06 0.48
C VAL A 301 -18.43 -11.20 1.13
N ALA A 302 -19.06 -10.28 0.35
CA ALA A 302 -20.12 -9.41 0.85
C ALA A 302 -21.37 -10.20 1.33
N ALA A 303 -21.56 -11.45 0.88
CA ALA A 303 -22.65 -12.30 1.35
C ALA A 303 -22.49 -12.69 2.83
N TYR A 304 -21.26 -12.77 3.30
CA TYR A 304 -20.87 -13.20 4.65
C TYR A 304 -20.51 -12.01 5.54
N VAL A 305 -19.66 -11.13 5.04
CA VAL A 305 -19.18 -9.94 5.76
C VAL A 305 -20.14 -8.77 5.48
N ARG A 306 -21.16 -8.63 6.29
CA ARG A 306 -22.21 -7.62 6.10
C ARG A 306 -21.83 -6.31 6.78
N PRO A 307 -22.27 -5.15 6.24
CA PRO A 307 -21.97 -3.85 6.82
C PRO A 307 -22.27 -3.75 8.32
N ASN A 308 -21.34 -3.21 9.09
CA ASN A 308 -21.41 -2.94 10.53
C ASN A 308 -21.50 -4.18 11.46
N THR A 309 -21.30 -5.39 10.98
CA THR A 309 -21.15 -6.59 11.83
C THR A 309 -19.78 -6.58 12.53
N SER A 310 -19.54 -7.52 13.43
CA SER A 310 -18.23 -7.67 14.08
C SER A 310 -17.16 -8.09 13.07
N LEU A 311 -17.51 -9.01 12.17
CA LEU A 311 -16.66 -9.40 11.03
C LEU A 311 -16.25 -8.20 10.17
N ASP A 312 -17.22 -7.32 9.84
CA ASP A 312 -16.95 -6.14 9.02
C ASP A 312 -16.01 -5.13 9.71
N ARG A 313 -16.27 -4.87 11.00
CA ARG A 313 -15.41 -3.93 11.75
C ARG A 313 -13.97 -4.42 11.85
N GLU A 314 -13.77 -5.70 12.15
CA GLU A 314 -12.43 -6.26 12.31
C GLU A 314 -11.72 -6.42 10.96
N ALA A 315 -12.45 -6.81 9.90
CA ALA A 315 -11.92 -6.80 8.53
C ALA A 315 -11.49 -5.39 8.09
N ARG A 316 -12.26 -4.36 8.43
CA ARG A 316 -11.91 -2.96 8.18
C ARG A 316 -10.65 -2.55 8.95
N ASP A 317 -10.54 -2.89 10.24
CA ASP A 317 -9.39 -2.54 11.08
C ASP A 317 -8.10 -3.21 10.59
N LYS A 318 -8.18 -4.45 10.13
CA LYS A 318 -7.08 -5.14 9.45
C LYS A 318 -6.77 -4.52 8.09
N GLY A 319 -7.80 -4.19 7.31
CA GLY A 319 -7.75 -3.55 5.99
C GLY A 319 -7.31 -4.48 4.85
N ASN A 320 -6.36 -5.36 5.11
CA ASN A 320 -5.87 -6.37 4.17
C ASN A 320 -5.17 -7.53 4.89
N SER A 321 -5.04 -8.66 4.22
CA SER A 321 -4.16 -9.75 4.67
C SER A 321 -2.69 -9.35 4.49
N THR A 322 -1.81 -9.84 5.37
CA THR A 322 -0.36 -9.61 5.33
C THR A 322 0.37 -10.93 5.13
N TYR A 323 1.27 -11.00 4.15
CA TYR A 323 1.90 -12.25 3.70
C TYR A 323 3.38 -12.29 4.08
N PHE A 324 3.73 -13.18 5.01
CA PHE A 324 5.11 -13.45 5.41
C PHE A 324 5.63 -14.74 4.76
N PRO A 325 6.94 -14.96 4.69
CA PRO A 325 7.50 -16.19 4.11
C PRO A 325 7.01 -17.47 4.78
N ASP A 326 6.71 -17.45 6.09
CA ASP A 326 6.31 -18.61 6.90
C ASP A 326 4.83 -18.65 7.27
N ARG A 327 4.10 -17.53 7.13
CA ARG A 327 2.70 -17.41 7.56
C ARG A 327 1.95 -16.31 6.84
N VAL A 328 0.63 -16.35 7.01
CA VAL A 328 -0.28 -15.27 6.59
C VAL A 328 -1.03 -14.78 7.81
N GLU A 329 -1.10 -13.45 7.99
CA GLU A 329 -2.05 -12.82 8.92
C GLU A 329 -3.28 -12.40 8.12
N PRO A 330 -4.36 -13.19 8.14
CA PRO A 330 -5.48 -13.01 7.23
C PRO A 330 -6.40 -11.86 7.67
N MET A 331 -7.06 -11.22 6.70
CA MET A 331 -8.08 -10.20 6.94
C MET A 331 -9.38 -10.82 7.50
N LEU A 332 -9.69 -12.05 7.14
CA LEU A 332 -10.90 -12.77 7.54
C LEU A 332 -10.53 -14.09 8.22
N PRO A 333 -11.35 -14.60 9.17
CA PRO A 333 -11.16 -15.93 9.76
C PRO A 333 -11.03 -17.04 8.71
N GLU A 334 -10.23 -18.07 9.00
CA GLU A 334 -9.98 -19.18 8.07
C GLU A 334 -11.26 -19.90 7.62
N ARG A 335 -12.28 -19.95 8.46
CA ARG A 335 -13.60 -20.47 8.12
C ARG A 335 -14.18 -19.80 6.88
N LEU A 336 -13.91 -18.50 6.70
CA LEU A 336 -14.32 -17.72 5.52
C LEU A 336 -13.24 -17.72 4.46
N SER A 337 -12.03 -17.26 4.77
CA SER A 337 -10.97 -17.04 3.79
C SER A 337 -10.57 -18.33 3.06
N ASN A 338 -10.31 -19.40 3.80
CA ASN A 338 -9.92 -20.71 3.26
C ASN A 338 -11.13 -21.64 3.08
N GLY A 339 -12.28 -21.30 3.64
CA GLY A 339 -13.49 -22.11 3.70
C GLY A 339 -14.56 -21.67 2.70
N LEU A 340 -15.56 -20.92 3.20
CA LEU A 340 -16.79 -20.59 2.46
C LEU A 340 -16.57 -19.63 1.28
N CYS A 341 -15.57 -18.74 1.36
CA CYS A 341 -15.28 -17.79 0.30
C CYS A 341 -14.38 -18.40 -0.78
N SER A 342 -13.40 -19.24 -0.40
CA SER A 342 -12.45 -19.82 -1.35
C SER A 342 -13.14 -20.66 -2.42
N LEU A 343 -12.89 -20.38 -3.70
CA LEU A 343 -13.52 -21.01 -4.87
C LEU A 343 -12.94 -22.41 -5.13
N LYS A 344 -13.17 -23.34 -4.19
CA LYS A 344 -12.62 -24.70 -4.23
C LYS A 344 -13.23 -25.53 -5.36
N GLU A 345 -12.38 -26.40 -5.92
CA GLU A 345 -12.79 -27.36 -6.94
C GLU A 345 -13.92 -28.28 -6.48
N GLY A 346 -14.92 -28.48 -7.34
CA GLY A 346 -16.06 -29.38 -7.11
C GLY A 346 -17.09 -28.88 -6.09
N GLU A 347 -16.82 -27.78 -5.37
CA GLU A 347 -17.72 -27.26 -4.34
C GLU A 347 -18.53 -26.06 -4.86
N ASN A 348 -19.80 -25.96 -4.39
CA ASN A 348 -20.61 -24.79 -4.69
C ASN A 348 -20.10 -23.57 -3.91
N ARG A 349 -19.98 -22.42 -4.59
CA ARG A 349 -19.52 -21.15 -3.99
C ARG A 349 -20.34 -19.98 -4.48
N ALA A 350 -20.62 -19.05 -3.56
CA ALA A 350 -21.26 -17.79 -3.90
C ALA A 350 -20.25 -16.86 -4.59
N THR A 351 -20.64 -16.24 -5.70
CA THR A 351 -19.76 -15.36 -6.47
C THR A 351 -20.45 -14.07 -6.92
N MET A 352 -19.63 -13.06 -7.13
CA MET A 352 -19.92 -11.89 -7.94
C MET A 352 -19.16 -12.07 -9.27
N ALA A 353 -19.86 -12.37 -10.33
CA ALA A 353 -19.26 -12.65 -11.62
C ALA A 353 -19.45 -11.48 -12.61
N VAL A 354 -18.48 -11.30 -13.48
CA VAL A 354 -18.58 -10.42 -14.66
C VAL A 354 -18.38 -11.23 -15.93
N ARG A 355 -19.34 -11.10 -16.85
CA ARG A 355 -19.25 -11.58 -18.22
C ARG A 355 -18.84 -10.42 -19.11
N MET A 356 -17.69 -10.52 -19.74
CA MET A 356 -17.10 -9.52 -20.62
C MET A 356 -17.14 -9.99 -22.07
N VAL A 357 -17.36 -9.08 -23.00
CA VAL A 357 -17.35 -9.38 -24.44
C VAL A 357 -16.27 -8.55 -25.10
N PHE A 358 -15.39 -9.23 -25.85
CA PHE A 358 -14.29 -8.60 -26.59
C PHE A 358 -14.46 -8.85 -28.09
N ASP A 359 -14.10 -7.85 -28.92
CA ASP A 359 -13.96 -8.04 -30.33
C ASP A 359 -12.64 -8.74 -30.73
N LYS A 360 -12.45 -9.08 -31.97
CA LYS A 360 -11.25 -9.74 -32.52
C LYS A 360 -9.94 -8.96 -32.32
N ASP A 361 -10.05 -7.66 -32.06
CA ASP A 361 -8.92 -6.75 -31.86
C ASP A 361 -8.61 -6.50 -30.38
N GLY A 362 -9.32 -7.20 -29.48
CA GLY A 362 -9.14 -7.13 -28.03
C GLY A 362 -9.78 -5.90 -27.40
N ARG A 363 -10.70 -5.22 -28.08
CA ARG A 363 -11.47 -4.12 -27.50
C ARG A 363 -12.69 -4.71 -26.79
N LYS A 364 -12.86 -4.35 -25.51
CA LYS A 364 -14.06 -4.68 -24.76
C LYS A 364 -15.26 -3.89 -25.33
N ILE A 365 -16.29 -4.60 -25.76
CA ILE A 365 -17.50 -4.03 -26.36
C ILE A 365 -18.71 -4.08 -25.45
N GLY A 366 -18.65 -4.86 -24.36
CA GLY A 366 -19.72 -4.93 -23.35
C GLY A 366 -19.34 -5.76 -22.15
N HIS A 367 -20.08 -5.57 -21.06
CA HIS A 367 -19.98 -6.43 -19.88
C HIS A 367 -21.28 -6.43 -19.08
N LYS A 368 -21.48 -7.48 -18.25
CA LYS A 368 -22.61 -7.61 -17.33
C LYS A 368 -22.13 -8.24 -16.03
N PHE A 369 -22.46 -7.60 -14.90
CA PHE A 369 -22.29 -8.17 -13.57
C PHE A 369 -23.51 -8.97 -13.15
N MET A 370 -23.27 -10.00 -12.35
CA MET A 370 -24.32 -10.85 -11.75
C MET A 370 -23.80 -11.48 -10.45
N ARG A 371 -24.70 -11.69 -9.49
CA ARG A 371 -24.43 -12.54 -8.36
C ARG A 371 -24.84 -13.96 -8.70
N GLY A 372 -23.96 -14.93 -8.48
CA GLY A 372 -24.20 -16.31 -8.87
C GLY A 372 -23.81 -17.32 -7.80
N LEU A 373 -24.17 -18.54 -8.09
CA LEU A 373 -23.63 -19.74 -7.45
C LEU A 373 -22.85 -20.51 -8.52
N MET A 374 -21.55 -20.68 -8.31
CA MET A 374 -20.68 -21.42 -9.21
C MET A 374 -20.17 -22.71 -8.60
N ARG A 375 -19.53 -23.54 -9.42
CA ARG A 375 -18.71 -24.68 -9.00
C ARG A 375 -17.45 -24.67 -9.83
N SER A 376 -16.28 -24.60 -9.16
CA SER A 376 -15.00 -24.65 -9.88
C SER A 376 -14.81 -26.03 -10.49
N HIS A 377 -14.47 -26.07 -11.77
CA HIS A 377 -14.30 -27.29 -12.55
C HIS A 377 -12.92 -27.93 -12.35
N ALA A 378 -11.90 -27.10 -12.10
CA ALA A 378 -10.54 -27.53 -11.80
C ALA A 378 -9.81 -26.46 -10.98
N LYS A 379 -8.85 -26.89 -10.16
CA LYS A 379 -7.87 -26.05 -9.49
C LYS A 379 -6.49 -26.32 -10.08
N LEU A 380 -5.82 -25.31 -10.64
CA LEU A 380 -4.51 -25.42 -11.23
C LEU A 380 -3.50 -24.51 -10.53
N SER A 381 -2.24 -24.89 -10.53
CA SER A 381 -1.16 -23.94 -10.27
C SER A 381 -0.76 -23.21 -11.56
N TYR A 382 -0.12 -22.03 -11.41
CA TYR A 382 0.42 -21.29 -12.56
C TYR A 382 1.40 -22.15 -13.37
N GLU A 383 2.26 -22.90 -12.69
CA GLU A 383 3.26 -23.78 -13.30
C GLU A 383 2.58 -24.92 -14.05
N GLN A 384 1.54 -25.52 -13.47
CA GLN A 384 0.78 -26.62 -14.07
C GLN A 384 0.03 -26.16 -15.32
N ALA A 385 -0.65 -25.03 -15.25
CA ALA A 385 -1.35 -24.45 -16.40
C ALA A 385 -0.37 -24.08 -17.53
N GLN A 386 0.79 -23.49 -17.18
CA GLN A 386 1.82 -23.16 -18.16
C GLN A 386 2.41 -24.41 -18.81
N ALA A 387 2.78 -25.43 -18.03
CA ALA A 387 3.34 -26.68 -18.57
C ALA A 387 2.37 -27.35 -19.54
N ALA A 388 1.09 -27.34 -19.26
CA ALA A 388 0.07 -27.90 -20.15
C ALA A 388 0.03 -27.18 -21.51
N ILE A 389 0.05 -25.86 -21.52
CA ILE A 389 0.08 -25.07 -22.76
C ILE A 389 1.39 -25.23 -23.54
N ASP A 390 2.50 -25.41 -22.84
CA ASP A 390 3.83 -25.65 -23.44
C ASP A 390 3.98 -27.09 -23.99
N GLY A 391 2.92 -27.91 -23.91
CA GLY A 391 2.87 -29.24 -24.54
C GLY A 391 3.14 -30.41 -23.58
N ALA A 392 3.11 -30.17 -22.28
CA ALA A 392 3.26 -31.19 -21.24
C ALA A 392 2.03 -31.25 -20.30
N PRO A 393 0.81 -31.56 -20.83
CA PRO A 393 -0.38 -31.69 -20.01
C PRO A 393 -0.27 -32.92 -19.07
N ASP A 394 -0.82 -32.79 -17.88
CA ASP A 394 -0.94 -33.87 -16.89
C ASP A 394 -2.36 -34.48 -16.84
N GLU A 395 -2.62 -35.34 -15.86
CA GLU A 395 -3.90 -36.03 -15.69
C GLU A 395 -5.05 -35.02 -15.40
N THR A 396 -4.76 -33.90 -14.80
CA THR A 396 -5.76 -32.84 -14.47
C THR A 396 -5.98 -31.93 -15.67
N THR A 397 -4.94 -31.49 -16.33
CA THR A 397 -4.99 -30.50 -17.42
C THR A 397 -5.35 -31.11 -18.76
N GLY A 398 -4.93 -32.37 -19.03
CA GLY A 398 -5.19 -33.06 -20.30
C GLY A 398 -6.69 -33.07 -20.71
N PRO A 399 -7.61 -33.48 -19.82
CA PRO A 399 -9.06 -33.51 -20.14
C PRO A 399 -9.68 -32.15 -20.46
N ILE A 400 -9.08 -31.05 -19.96
CA ILE A 400 -9.64 -29.69 -20.08
C ILE A 400 -8.95 -28.82 -21.11
N MET A 401 -7.95 -29.35 -21.83
CA MET A 401 -7.16 -28.58 -22.81
C MET A 401 -8.04 -27.92 -23.86
N GLU A 402 -8.86 -28.72 -24.57
CA GLU A 402 -9.66 -28.25 -25.70
C GLU A 402 -10.83 -27.37 -25.26
N ALA A 403 -11.49 -27.73 -24.16
CA ALA A 403 -12.71 -27.06 -23.71
C ALA A 403 -12.44 -25.78 -22.89
N ILE A 404 -11.31 -25.70 -22.20
CA ILE A 404 -11.04 -24.62 -21.25
C ILE A 404 -9.70 -23.92 -21.51
N LEU A 405 -8.57 -24.65 -21.52
CA LEU A 405 -7.24 -24.00 -21.54
C LEU A 405 -6.95 -23.30 -22.87
N TYR A 406 -7.14 -23.97 -24.01
CA TYR A 406 -6.93 -23.32 -25.32
C TYR A 406 -7.88 -22.12 -25.53
N PRO A 407 -9.19 -22.19 -25.23
CA PRO A 407 -10.05 -21.01 -25.25
C PRO A 407 -9.57 -19.86 -24.37
N LEU A 408 -9.11 -20.13 -23.14
CA LEU A 408 -8.57 -19.11 -22.24
C LEU A 408 -7.34 -18.41 -22.81
N TRP A 409 -6.36 -19.17 -23.33
CA TRP A 409 -5.15 -18.60 -23.94
C TRP A 409 -5.46 -17.81 -25.21
N ASN A 410 -6.34 -18.33 -26.06
CA ASN A 410 -6.75 -17.63 -27.28
C ASN A 410 -7.49 -16.30 -26.98
N ALA A 411 -8.35 -16.31 -25.97
CA ALA A 411 -9.01 -15.09 -25.49
C ALA A 411 -7.97 -14.10 -24.92
N TYR A 412 -7.04 -14.57 -24.09
CA TYR A 412 -5.95 -13.76 -23.57
C TYR A 412 -5.10 -13.13 -24.69
N HIS A 413 -4.68 -13.90 -25.70
CA HIS A 413 -3.92 -13.37 -26.83
C HIS A 413 -4.72 -12.30 -27.62
N THR A 414 -6.05 -12.44 -27.66
CA THR A 414 -6.91 -11.39 -28.23
C THR A 414 -6.93 -10.15 -27.34
N MET A 415 -7.12 -10.30 -26.03
CA MET A 415 -7.09 -9.20 -25.05
C MET A 415 -5.75 -8.47 -25.03
N LEU A 416 -4.64 -9.21 -25.23
CA LEU A 416 -3.29 -8.66 -25.29
C LEU A 416 -3.12 -7.65 -26.44
N LYS A 417 -3.81 -7.81 -27.58
CA LYS A 417 -3.81 -6.80 -28.65
C LYS A 417 -4.36 -5.45 -28.17
N GLY A 418 -5.44 -5.48 -27.38
CA GLY A 418 -5.99 -4.29 -26.73
C GLY A 418 -5.04 -3.67 -25.70
N ARG A 419 -4.39 -4.51 -24.87
CA ARG A 419 -3.36 -4.08 -23.93
C ARG A 419 -2.20 -3.37 -24.62
N LEU A 420 -1.68 -3.93 -25.70
CA LEU A 420 -0.58 -3.33 -26.48
C LEU A 420 -0.96 -1.97 -27.08
N LYS A 421 -2.19 -1.82 -27.59
CA LYS A 421 -2.71 -0.52 -28.08
C LYS A 421 -2.79 0.51 -26.94
N ARG A 422 -3.21 0.10 -25.76
CA ARG A 422 -3.26 0.94 -24.54
C ARG A 422 -1.86 1.35 -24.09
N SER A 423 -0.86 0.49 -24.30
CA SER A 423 0.55 0.73 -23.95
C SER A 423 0.75 1.09 -22.48
N PRO A 424 0.38 0.19 -21.52
CA PRO A 424 0.70 0.39 -20.11
C PRO A 424 2.21 0.45 -19.90
N LEU A 425 2.65 0.98 -18.75
CA LEU A 425 4.06 1.03 -18.37
C LEU A 425 4.62 -0.38 -18.19
N GLN A 426 5.76 -0.67 -18.82
CA GLN A 426 6.38 -2.01 -18.87
C GLN A 426 7.68 -2.03 -18.05
N ILE A 427 7.58 -1.85 -16.74
CA ILE A 427 8.74 -1.99 -15.84
C ILE A 427 8.93 -3.46 -15.50
N GLU A 428 10.14 -3.98 -15.66
CA GLU A 428 10.52 -5.30 -15.21
C GLU A 428 11.14 -5.19 -13.81
N SER A 429 10.49 -5.77 -12.80
CA SER A 429 11.04 -5.88 -11.45
C SER A 429 11.37 -7.33 -11.14
N ALA A 430 12.58 -7.57 -10.65
CA ALA A 430 12.99 -8.89 -10.20
C ALA A 430 12.46 -9.12 -8.77
N GLU A 431 11.27 -9.71 -8.66
CA GLU A 431 10.78 -10.21 -7.37
C GLU A 431 11.58 -11.45 -6.94
N ARG A 432 11.79 -11.59 -5.63
CA ARG A 432 12.46 -12.75 -5.06
C ARG A 432 11.49 -13.48 -4.15
N ARG A 433 11.56 -14.81 -4.18
CA ARG A 433 10.79 -15.70 -3.31
C ARG A 433 11.75 -16.45 -2.40
N ILE A 434 11.48 -16.41 -1.10
CA ILE A 434 12.12 -17.27 -0.13
C ILE A 434 11.38 -18.61 -0.13
N ARG A 435 12.14 -19.71 -0.28
CA ARG A 435 11.64 -21.05 -0.01
C ARG A 435 12.07 -21.46 1.39
N MET A 436 11.07 -21.73 2.22
CA MET A 436 11.30 -22.20 3.58
C MET A 436 11.58 -23.71 3.58
N THR A 437 12.45 -24.17 4.49
CA THR A 437 12.58 -25.60 4.81
C THR A 437 11.43 -26.06 5.70
N PRO A 438 11.16 -27.37 5.80
CA PRO A 438 10.12 -27.88 6.72
C PRO A 438 10.34 -27.48 8.18
N GLU A 439 11.59 -27.27 8.59
CA GLU A 439 12.00 -26.86 9.94
C GLU A 439 11.80 -25.34 10.17
N GLY A 440 11.39 -24.58 9.13
CA GLY A 440 11.13 -23.13 9.21
C GLY A 440 12.36 -22.27 8.91
N GLY A 441 13.49 -22.86 8.53
CA GLY A 441 14.67 -22.13 8.04
C GLY A 441 14.53 -21.74 6.57
N ILE A 442 15.54 -21.04 6.02
CA ILE A 442 15.57 -20.66 4.61
C ILE A 442 16.30 -21.75 3.83
N GLY A 443 15.61 -22.37 2.88
CA GLY A 443 16.18 -23.34 1.94
C GLY A 443 16.90 -22.65 0.77
N SER A 444 16.22 -21.72 0.11
CA SER A 444 16.77 -20.97 -1.03
C SER A 444 16.09 -19.61 -1.20
N ILE A 445 16.77 -18.71 -1.90
CA ILE A 445 16.22 -17.44 -2.36
C ILE A 445 16.25 -17.47 -3.89
N GLU A 446 15.09 -17.49 -4.51
CA GLU A 446 14.94 -17.68 -5.94
C GLU A 446 14.37 -16.42 -6.62
N LYS A 447 14.80 -16.15 -7.85
CA LYS A 447 14.16 -15.14 -8.70
C LYS A 447 12.79 -15.65 -9.15
N ARG A 448 11.72 -14.92 -8.88
CA ARG A 448 10.40 -15.27 -9.37
C ARG A 448 10.32 -15.03 -10.88
N VAL A 449 10.02 -16.07 -11.62
CA VAL A 449 9.82 -15.98 -13.06
C VAL A 449 8.34 -15.69 -13.34
N SER A 450 8.06 -14.64 -14.10
CA SER A 450 6.68 -14.34 -14.55
C SER A 450 6.36 -15.21 -15.76
N LEU A 451 5.50 -16.22 -15.57
CA LEU A 451 4.97 -17.08 -16.63
C LEU A 451 3.88 -16.36 -17.44
N GLU A 452 3.56 -16.87 -18.62
CA GLU A 452 2.43 -16.36 -19.41
C GLU A 452 1.10 -16.58 -18.69
N ALA A 453 0.93 -17.68 -17.96
CA ALA A 453 -0.21 -17.96 -17.09
C ALA A 453 -0.46 -16.84 -16.08
N HIS A 454 0.58 -16.24 -15.49
CA HIS A 454 0.43 -15.10 -14.58
C HIS A 454 -0.12 -13.86 -15.32
N ARG A 455 0.39 -13.58 -16.51
CA ARG A 455 -0.04 -12.44 -17.34
C ARG A 455 -1.47 -12.60 -17.85
N LEU A 456 -1.89 -13.84 -18.13
CA LEU A 456 -3.26 -14.18 -18.51
C LEU A 456 -4.23 -13.80 -17.38
N ILE A 457 -4.00 -14.29 -16.18
CA ILE A 457 -4.83 -13.97 -15.01
C ILE A 457 -4.79 -12.47 -14.71
N GLU A 458 -3.60 -11.86 -14.71
CA GLU A 458 -3.44 -10.40 -14.52
C GLU A 458 -4.32 -9.59 -15.47
N GLU A 459 -4.29 -9.88 -16.80
CA GLU A 459 -5.08 -9.11 -17.76
C GLU A 459 -6.58 -9.33 -17.58
N MET A 460 -7.04 -10.55 -17.25
CA MET A 460 -8.43 -10.81 -16.94
C MET A 460 -8.89 -10.05 -15.70
N MET A 461 -8.07 -10.01 -14.65
CA MET A 461 -8.33 -9.25 -13.41
C MET A 461 -8.34 -7.74 -13.67
N ILE A 462 -7.42 -7.22 -14.47
CA ILE A 462 -7.41 -5.79 -14.86
C ILE A 462 -8.71 -5.43 -15.56
N GLN A 463 -9.17 -6.23 -16.52
CA GLN A 463 -10.41 -5.95 -17.26
C GLN A 463 -11.65 -6.05 -16.37
N ALA A 464 -11.71 -7.01 -15.46
CA ALA A 464 -12.78 -7.12 -14.46
C ALA A 464 -12.83 -5.88 -13.53
N ASN A 465 -11.67 -5.44 -13.06
CA ASN A 465 -11.52 -4.23 -12.25
C ASN A 465 -11.98 -2.96 -12.99
N VAL A 466 -11.64 -2.84 -14.27
CA VAL A 466 -12.13 -1.74 -15.14
C VAL A 466 -13.65 -1.79 -15.27
N CYS A 467 -14.23 -2.99 -15.50
CA CYS A 467 -15.68 -3.16 -15.59
C CYS A 467 -16.40 -2.70 -14.31
N ALA A 468 -15.84 -3.00 -13.14
CA ALA A 468 -16.40 -2.57 -11.85
C ALA A 468 -16.43 -1.04 -11.75
N ALA A 469 -15.32 -0.38 -12.04
CA ALA A 469 -15.24 1.09 -12.03
C ALA A 469 -16.21 1.72 -13.04
N GLU A 470 -16.25 1.22 -14.28
CA GLU A 470 -17.18 1.71 -15.32
C GLU A 470 -18.64 1.58 -14.90
N THR A 471 -19.03 0.41 -14.35
CA THR A 471 -20.40 0.15 -13.93
C THR A 471 -20.82 1.10 -12.82
N LEU A 472 -19.97 1.30 -11.80
CA LEU A 472 -20.29 2.16 -10.68
C LEU A 472 -20.36 3.64 -11.10
N GLU A 473 -19.48 4.11 -12.00
CA GLU A 473 -19.56 5.46 -12.57
C GLU A 473 -20.84 5.66 -13.37
N GLN A 474 -21.18 4.72 -14.29
CA GLN A 474 -22.41 4.79 -15.07
C GLN A 474 -23.67 4.85 -14.19
N LYS A 475 -23.66 4.12 -13.08
CA LYS A 475 -24.74 4.10 -12.09
C LYS A 475 -24.67 5.27 -11.09
N LYS A 476 -23.66 6.14 -11.20
CA LYS A 476 -23.41 7.27 -10.26
C LYS A 476 -23.33 6.82 -8.79
N THR A 477 -22.81 5.63 -8.57
CA THR A 477 -22.57 5.09 -7.24
C THR A 477 -21.14 5.42 -6.83
N PRO A 478 -20.91 6.07 -5.68
CA PRO A 478 -19.57 6.33 -5.16
C PRO A 478 -18.79 5.02 -4.94
N LEU A 479 -17.48 5.06 -5.17
CA LEU A 479 -16.61 3.90 -5.04
C LEU A 479 -15.22 4.28 -4.56
N LEU A 480 -14.43 3.29 -4.17
CA LEU A 480 -12.99 3.42 -3.97
C LEU A 480 -12.27 3.10 -5.29
N TYR A 481 -11.63 4.10 -5.86
CA TYR A 481 -10.73 3.91 -7.00
C TYR A 481 -9.35 3.47 -6.51
N ARG A 482 -8.65 2.72 -7.33
CA ARG A 482 -7.20 2.54 -7.24
C ARG A 482 -6.57 3.52 -8.22
N VAL A 483 -6.02 4.59 -7.71
CA VAL A 483 -5.48 5.67 -8.53
C VAL A 483 -3.95 5.68 -8.53
N HIS A 484 -3.37 6.11 -9.64
CA HIS A 484 -1.93 6.25 -9.79
C HIS A 484 -1.64 7.51 -10.60
N ASP A 485 -1.15 8.54 -9.94
CA ASP A 485 -0.78 9.80 -10.57
C ASP A 485 0.46 9.65 -11.46
N ALA A 486 0.54 10.53 -12.47
CA ALA A 486 1.77 10.69 -13.25
C ALA A 486 2.92 11.19 -12.36
N PRO A 487 4.18 10.86 -12.69
CA PRO A 487 5.35 11.38 -11.99
C PRO A 487 5.36 12.90 -11.91
N SER A 488 5.81 13.44 -10.78
CA SER A 488 5.99 14.90 -10.61
C SER A 488 7.11 15.43 -11.54
N GLN A 489 7.04 16.72 -11.87
CA GLN A 489 8.07 17.35 -12.69
C GLN A 489 9.47 17.23 -12.06
N GLU A 490 9.57 17.36 -10.75
CA GLU A 490 10.83 17.18 -10.01
C GLU A 490 11.43 15.79 -10.24
N LYS A 491 10.62 14.73 -10.12
CA LYS A 491 11.06 13.36 -10.38
C LYS A 491 11.48 13.17 -11.84
N LEU A 492 10.81 13.82 -12.80
CA LEU A 492 11.17 13.78 -14.21
C LEU A 492 12.48 14.52 -14.49
N PHE A 493 12.75 15.61 -13.80
CA PHE A 493 14.04 16.31 -13.89
C PHE A 493 15.18 15.43 -13.35
N ASN A 494 15.00 14.82 -12.19
CA ASN A 494 15.99 13.92 -11.59
C ASN A 494 16.29 12.70 -12.49
N LEU A 495 15.24 12.12 -13.09
CA LEU A 495 15.40 11.07 -14.11
C LEU A 495 16.23 11.56 -15.30
N GLY A 496 15.94 12.77 -15.80
CA GLY A 496 16.68 13.36 -16.92
C GLY A 496 18.16 13.62 -16.60
N ASP A 497 18.46 14.05 -15.38
CA ASP A 497 19.84 14.25 -14.92
C ASP A 497 20.58 12.91 -14.84
N PHE A 498 19.96 11.87 -14.28
CA PHE A 498 20.53 10.53 -14.28
C PHE A 498 20.77 9.99 -15.69
N LEU A 499 19.79 10.10 -16.60
CA LEU A 499 19.92 9.62 -17.97
C LEU A 499 21.05 10.34 -18.73
N GLY A 500 21.28 11.61 -18.42
CA GLY A 500 22.42 12.38 -18.94
C GLY A 500 23.77 11.75 -18.56
N THR A 501 23.90 11.13 -17.38
CA THR A 501 25.15 10.49 -16.94
C THR A 501 25.51 9.24 -17.73
N ILE A 502 24.51 8.56 -18.30
CA ILE A 502 24.65 7.36 -19.15
C ILE A 502 24.50 7.67 -20.64
N GLY A 503 24.56 8.96 -21.03
CA GLY A 503 24.49 9.40 -22.43
C GLY A 503 23.12 9.20 -23.11
N LYS A 504 22.04 9.03 -22.35
CA LYS A 504 20.68 8.87 -22.90
C LYS A 504 19.93 10.20 -22.90
N PRO A 505 19.38 10.64 -24.06
CA PRO A 505 18.65 11.89 -24.13
C PRO A 505 17.29 11.78 -23.43
N TRP A 506 16.94 12.80 -22.63
CA TRP A 506 15.63 12.95 -22.02
C TRP A 506 15.20 14.42 -22.07
N THR A 507 14.17 14.70 -22.88
CA THR A 507 13.69 16.08 -23.02
C THR A 507 12.96 16.52 -21.75
N LYS A 508 13.52 17.54 -21.07
CA LYS A 508 12.92 18.11 -19.86
C LYS A 508 11.69 18.94 -20.22
N GLY A 509 10.70 18.98 -19.34
CA GLY A 509 9.47 19.78 -19.50
C GLY A 509 8.37 19.14 -20.37
N GLU A 510 8.63 18.02 -21.01
CA GLU A 510 7.58 17.28 -21.71
C GLU A 510 6.71 16.48 -20.71
N PRO A 511 5.40 16.30 -21.01
CA PRO A 511 4.51 15.49 -20.19
C PRO A 511 5.01 14.05 -20.03
N ALA A 512 4.80 13.49 -18.82
CA ALA A 512 5.00 12.07 -18.60
C ALA A 512 3.96 11.28 -19.37
N THR A 513 4.38 10.29 -20.16
CA THR A 513 3.50 9.30 -20.79
C THR A 513 4.11 7.91 -20.67
N THR A 514 3.29 6.89 -20.54
CA THR A 514 3.77 5.50 -20.49
C THR A 514 4.55 5.11 -21.74
N LYS A 515 4.13 5.59 -22.91
CA LYS A 515 4.83 5.37 -24.20
C LYS A 515 6.26 5.90 -24.17
N ARG A 516 6.49 7.06 -23.56
CA ARG A 516 7.81 7.67 -23.46
C ARG A 516 8.74 6.86 -22.54
N PHE A 517 8.21 6.37 -21.42
CA PHE A 517 8.95 5.48 -20.55
C PHE A 517 9.23 4.13 -21.20
N ASN A 518 8.23 3.52 -21.87
CA ASN A 518 8.41 2.24 -22.57
C ASN A 518 9.49 2.36 -23.66
N LYS A 519 9.50 3.45 -24.44
CA LYS A 519 10.55 3.70 -25.42
C LYS A 519 11.95 3.72 -24.79
N LEU A 520 12.09 4.41 -23.64
CA LEU A 520 13.36 4.45 -22.90
C LEU A 520 13.78 3.05 -22.43
N LEU A 521 12.83 2.29 -21.84
CA LEU A 521 13.07 0.92 -21.37
C LEU A 521 13.47 -0.02 -22.53
N ASP A 522 12.80 0.10 -23.68
CA ASP A 522 13.13 -0.68 -24.90
C ASP A 522 14.52 -0.35 -25.44
N GLU A 523 14.88 0.94 -25.48
CA GLU A 523 16.21 1.40 -25.95
C GLU A 523 17.38 1.00 -25.05
N THR A 524 17.07 0.62 -23.80
CA THR A 524 18.10 0.23 -22.82
C THR A 524 18.09 -1.26 -22.51
N ARG A 525 17.11 -2.03 -22.97
CA ARG A 525 16.88 -3.44 -22.61
C ARG A 525 18.10 -4.34 -22.82
N GLU A 526 18.83 -4.16 -23.91
CA GLU A 526 19.99 -4.98 -24.28
C GLU A 526 21.32 -4.32 -23.91
N THR A 527 21.30 -3.30 -23.05
CA THR A 527 22.51 -2.59 -22.59
C THR A 527 22.88 -2.98 -21.16
N GLU A 528 24.11 -2.69 -20.76
CA GLU A 528 24.57 -2.83 -19.37
C GLU A 528 23.75 -2.00 -18.38
N HIS A 529 23.04 -0.98 -18.86
CA HIS A 529 22.20 -0.07 -18.05
C HIS A 529 20.76 -0.54 -17.87
N ALA A 530 20.34 -1.68 -18.45
CA ALA A 530 18.93 -2.12 -18.43
C ALA A 530 18.34 -2.16 -17.01
N GLU A 531 19.02 -2.79 -16.08
CA GLU A 531 18.50 -2.97 -14.72
C GLU A 531 18.44 -1.64 -13.95
N VAL A 532 19.48 -0.81 -14.04
CA VAL A 532 19.50 0.48 -13.33
C VAL A 532 18.47 1.45 -13.92
N VAL A 533 18.27 1.45 -15.23
CA VAL A 533 17.23 2.28 -15.87
C VAL A 533 15.84 1.82 -15.44
N ASN A 534 15.55 0.51 -15.42
CA ASN A 534 14.30 -0.03 -14.88
C ASN A 534 14.07 0.43 -13.43
N GLU A 535 15.09 0.34 -12.57
CA GLU A 535 14.98 0.75 -11.17
C GLU A 535 14.75 2.26 -11.01
N VAL A 536 15.48 3.09 -11.76
CA VAL A 536 15.30 4.55 -11.69
C VAL A 536 13.95 4.97 -12.27
N VAL A 537 13.50 4.34 -13.36
CA VAL A 537 12.14 4.56 -13.89
C VAL A 537 11.08 4.17 -12.86
N LEU A 538 11.24 3.03 -12.17
CA LEU A 538 10.33 2.61 -11.09
C LEU A 538 10.31 3.65 -9.95
N ARG A 539 11.46 4.12 -9.46
CA ARG A 539 11.56 5.14 -8.40
C ARG A 539 10.96 6.49 -8.82
N THR A 540 10.97 6.77 -10.12
CA THR A 540 10.36 7.99 -10.67
C THR A 540 8.83 7.95 -10.55
N GLN A 541 8.20 6.78 -10.55
CA GLN A 541 6.76 6.68 -10.45
C GLN A 541 6.22 7.19 -9.11
N MET A 542 4.96 7.60 -9.13
CA MET A 542 4.19 7.84 -7.90
C MET A 542 3.71 6.50 -7.33
N GLN A 543 3.37 6.47 -6.07
CA GLN A 543 2.77 5.28 -5.48
C GLN A 543 1.26 5.27 -5.79
N ALA A 544 0.72 4.12 -6.21
CA ALA A 544 -0.72 3.94 -6.34
C ALA A 544 -1.37 3.96 -4.95
N ILE A 545 -2.53 4.60 -4.84
CA ILE A 545 -3.31 4.72 -3.59
C ILE A 545 -4.79 4.43 -3.84
N TYR A 546 -5.55 4.25 -2.76
CA TYR A 546 -7.00 4.26 -2.82
C TYR A 546 -7.54 5.67 -2.63
N SER A 547 -8.59 6.03 -3.39
CA SER A 547 -9.20 7.36 -3.33
C SER A 547 -10.69 7.27 -3.68
N ALA A 548 -11.50 8.14 -3.06
CA ALA A 548 -12.88 8.36 -3.49
C ALA A 548 -12.97 9.26 -4.75
N GLU A 549 -11.87 9.89 -5.15
CA GLU A 549 -11.77 10.73 -6.35
C GLU A 549 -10.96 10.00 -7.43
N ASN A 550 -11.47 10.04 -8.67
CA ASN A 550 -10.79 9.44 -9.81
C ASN A 550 -9.78 10.41 -10.42
N VAL A 551 -8.51 10.01 -10.48
CA VAL A 551 -7.45 10.71 -11.21
C VAL A 551 -6.83 9.82 -12.30
N GLY A 552 -7.44 8.65 -12.55
CA GLY A 552 -6.92 7.64 -13.46
C GLY A 552 -5.82 6.77 -12.86
N HIS A 553 -5.29 5.87 -13.67
CA HIS A 553 -4.17 5.00 -13.28
C HIS A 553 -3.05 5.08 -14.32
N PHE A 554 -2.09 5.97 -14.08
CA PHE A 554 -1.00 6.25 -15.01
C PHE A 554 -0.26 4.98 -15.46
N GLY A 555 0.23 4.15 -14.53
CA GLY A 555 1.02 2.96 -14.87
C GLY A 555 0.27 1.96 -15.76
N LEU A 556 -1.05 1.77 -15.54
CA LEU A 556 -1.89 0.92 -16.38
C LEU A 556 -2.40 1.63 -17.63
N ASN A 557 -2.19 2.94 -17.75
CA ASN A 557 -2.72 3.82 -18.79
C ASN A 557 -4.25 3.68 -18.92
N LEU A 558 -4.95 3.81 -17.81
CA LEU A 558 -6.40 3.66 -17.68
C LEU A 558 -7.03 4.93 -17.11
N ASP A 559 -8.17 5.35 -17.68
CA ASP A 559 -8.92 6.52 -17.21
C ASP A 559 -9.63 6.26 -15.89
N ARG A 560 -9.92 5.01 -15.56
CA ARG A 560 -10.58 4.56 -14.32
C ARG A 560 -10.17 3.14 -13.97
N TYR A 561 -10.00 2.91 -12.68
CA TYR A 561 -9.61 1.60 -12.17
C TYR A 561 -10.03 1.47 -10.72
N ALA A 562 -10.57 0.31 -10.35
CA ALA A 562 -10.93 -0.01 -8.97
C ALA A 562 -10.59 -1.47 -8.70
N HIS A 563 -10.13 -1.78 -7.51
CA HIS A 563 -9.90 -3.16 -7.13
C HIS A 563 -11.22 -3.86 -6.78
N PHE A 564 -11.49 -4.98 -7.42
CA PHE A 564 -12.70 -5.78 -7.29
C PHE A 564 -12.39 -7.27 -7.08
N THR A 565 -11.20 -7.72 -7.52
CA THR A 565 -10.91 -9.13 -7.78
C THR A 565 -10.34 -9.91 -6.59
N SER A 566 -10.13 -9.29 -5.41
CA SER A 566 -9.57 -9.99 -4.25
C SER A 566 -10.21 -9.57 -2.91
N PRO A 567 -11.53 -9.76 -2.73
CA PRO A 567 -12.24 -9.34 -1.53
C PRO A 567 -11.94 -10.20 -0.28
N ILE A 568 -11.37 -11.40 -0.42
CA ILE A 568 -10.93 -12.22 0.72
C ILE A 568 -9.79 -11.54 1.47
N ARG A 569 -8.90 -10.85 0.73
CA ARG A 569 -7.66 -10.28 1.28
C ARG A 569 -7.56 -8.77 1.21
N ARG A 570 -8.54 -8.05 0.64
CA ARG A 570 -8.56 -6.58 0.57
C ARG A 570 -9.93 -6.02 0.90
N TYR A 571 -10.00 -5.18 1.92
CA TYR A 571 -11.24 -4.52 2.32
C TYR A 571 -11.75 -3.54 1.25
N SER A 572 -10.87 -2.91 0.47
CA SER A 572 -11.22 -2.06 -0.66
C SER A 572 -12.10 -2.78 -1.70
N ASP A 573 -11.79 -4.03 -2.00
CA ASP A 573 -12.54 -4.85 -2.96
C ASP A 573 -13.92 -5.20 -2.41
N LEU A 574 -14.03 -5.49 -1.13
CA LEU A 574 -15.32 -5.70 -0.45
C LEU A 574 -16.23 -4.46 -0.56
N ILE A 575 -15.67 -3.26 -0.39
CA ILE A 575 -16.40 -2.00 -0.58
C ILE A 575 -16.90 -1.85 -2.03
N VAL A 576 -16.08 -2.20 -3.02
CA VAL A 576 -16.48 -2.18 -4.44
C VAL A 576 -17.57 -3.22 -4.73
N HIS A 577 -17.49 -4.43 -4.17
CA HIS A 577 -18.56 -5.43 -4.24
C HIS A 577 -19.89 -4.90 -3.69
N ARG A 578 -19.89 -4.30 -2.49
CA ARG A 578 -21.06 -3.66 -1.89
C ARG A 578 -21.60 -2.53 -2.78
N GLY A 579 -20.71 -1.76 -3.40
CA GLY A 579 -21.07 -0.74 -4.40
C GLY A 579 -21.86 -1.33 -5.57
N LEU A 580 -21.37 -2.43 -6.17
CA LEU A 580 -22.03 -3.13 -7.27
C LEU A 580 -23.38 -3.72 -6.85
N ILE A 581 -23.48 -4.33 -5.65
CA ILE A 581 -24.73 -4.86 -5.12
C ILE A 581 -25.77 -3.74 -5.03
N ARG A 582 -25.42 -2.59 -4.49
CA ARG A 582 -26.31 -1.42 -4.40
C ARG A 582 -26.69 -0.89 -5.78
N ALA A 583 -25.70 -0.64 -6.64
CA ALA A 583 -25.88 -0.01 -7.95
C ALA A 583 -26.77 -0.82 -8.90
N LEU A 584 -26.72 -2.14 -8.78
CA LEU A 584 -27.42 -3.08 -9.67
C LEU A 584 -28.64 -3.73 -9.01
N GLY A 585 -28.90 -3.44 -7.72
CA GLY A 585 -30.03 -4.03 -7.00
C GLY A 585 -29.90 -5.56 -6.77
N LEU A 586 -28.66 -6.05 -6.58
CA LEU A 586 -28.36 -7.49 -6.47
C LEU A 586 -28.54 -8.04 -5.05
N GLY A 587 -29.03 -7.25 -4.11
CA GLY A 587 -29.24 -7.68 -2.72
C GLY A 587 -29.50 -6.50 -1.79
N LYS A 588 -29.64 -6.82 -0.48
CA LYS A 588 -29.86 -5.82 0.59
C LYS A 588 -28.59 -5.52 1.38
N ASP A 589 -27.52 -6.21 1.08
CA ASP A 589 -26.19 -6.19 1.71
C ASP A 589 -25.21 -5.31 0.90
N GLY A 590 -25.73 -4.38 0.10
CA GLY A 590 -24.96 -3.40 -0.65
C GLY A 590 -24.45 -2.25 0.24
N LEU A 591 -23.66 -1.38 -0.37
CA LEU A 591 -23.04 -0.22 0.25
C LEU A 591 -24.09 0.68 0.93
N THR A 592 -23.89 0.99 2.19
CA THR A 592 -24.81 1.83 3.00
C THR A 592 -24.54 3.32 2.79
N ASP A 593 -25.52 4.18 3.13
CA ASP A 593 -25.34 5.64 3.06
C ASP A 593 -24.23 6.12 4.01
N ARG A 594 -24.07 5.44 5.15
CA ARG A 594 -22.97 5.70 6.10
C ARG A 594 -21.61 5.40 5.48
N GLU A 595 -21.45 4.23 4.88
CA GLU A 595 -20.19 3.86 4.19
C GLU A 595 -19.89 4.83 3.05
N ILE A 596 -20.89 5.28 2.30
CA ILE A 596 -20.73 6.30 1.25
C ILE A 596 -20.18 7.61 1.83
N ALA A 597 -20.71 8.06 2.96
CA ALA A 597 -20.21 9.26 3.63
C ALA A 597 -18.79 9.08 4.18
N GLU A 598 -18.43 7.86 4.57
CA GLU A 598 -17.12 7.50 5.12
C GLU A 598 -16.07 7.09 4.06
N LEU A 599 -16.42 7.02 2.76
CA LEU A 599 -15.50 6.55 1.72
C LEU A 599 -14.11 7.24 1.74
N PRO A 600 -14.00 8.58 1.93
CA PRO A 600 -12.68 9.20 2.02
C PRO A 600 -11.85 8.68 3.18
N SER A 601 -12.45 8.50 4.36
CA SER A 601 -11.75 7.98 5.54
C SER A 601 -11.43 6.48 5.42
N ILE A 602 -12.29 5.71 4.72
CA ILE A 602 -12.00 4.31 4.39
C ILE A 602 -10.80 4.23 3.44
N ALA A 603 -10.74 5.12 2.43
CA ALA A 603 -9.61 5.18 1.51
C ALA A 603 -8.29 5.44 2.23
N GLU A 604 -8.24 6.46 3.10
CA GLU A 604 -7.07 6.77 3.91
C GLU A 604 -6.66 5.59 4.80
N HIS A 605 -7.64 4.96 5.44
CA HIS A 605 -7.39 3.81 6.32
C HIS A 605 -6.80 2.61 5.55
N VAL A 606 -7.37 2.21 4.41
CA VAL A 606 -6.86 1.07 3.63
C VAL A 606 -5.49 1.36 3.00
N VAL A 607 -5.17 2.63 2.67
CA VAL A 607 -3.82 3.03 2.26
C VAL A 607 -2.83 2.87 3.41
N MET A 608 -3.23 3.27 4.63
CA MET A 608 -2.38 3.11 5.83
C MET A 608 -2.12 1.63 6.14
N THR A 609 -3.15 0.78 6.11
CA THR A 609 -3.00 -0.66 6.39
C THR A 609 -2.18 -1.37 5.31
N GLU A 610 -2.36 -1.02 4.02
CA GLU A 610 -1.52 -1.53 2.93
C GLU A 610 -0.04 -1.18 3.14
N ARG A 611 0.27 0.07 3.48
CA ARG A 611 1.64 0.51 3.77
C ARG A 611 2.24 -0.19 4.98
N ARG A 612 1.45 -0.40 6.03
CA ARG A 612 1.84 -1.15 7.22
C ARG A 612 2.21 -2.59 6.85
N SER A 613 1.37 -3.28 6.10
CA SER A 613 1.62 -4.64 5.64
C SER A 613 2.87 -4.73 4.78
N MET A 614 3.02 -3.86 3.78
CA MET A 614 4.22 -3.81 2.93
C MET A 614 5.50 -3.56 3.74
N ALA A 615 5.46 -2.69 4.75
CA ALA A 615 6.60 -2.42 5.61
C ALA A 615 6.95 -3.64 6.48
N ALA A 616 5.95 -4.33 7.02
CA ALA A 616 6.14 -5.54 7.81
C ALA A 616 6.67 -6.72 6.97
N GLU A 617 6.09 -6.94 5.80
CA GLU A 617 6.54 -7.98 4.85
C GLU A 617 8.00 -7.76 4.43
N ARG A 618 8.36 -6.51 4.14
CA ARG A 618 9.74 -6.14 3.79
C ARG A 618 10.70 -6.34 4.95
N ASP A 619 10.35 -5.88 6.16
CA ASP A 619 11.19 -6.06 7.36
C ASP A 619 11.42 -7.55 7.66
N ALA A 620 10.39 -8.38 7.55
CA ALA A 620 10.52 -9.83 7.70
C ALA A 620 11.44 -10.43 6.63
N MET A 621 11.25 -10.05 5.37
CA MET A 621 12.07 -10.49 4.26
C MET A 621 13.55 -10.14 4.48
N ASP A 622 13.84 -8.90 4.86
CA ASP A 622 15.20 -8.41 5.12
C ASP A 622 15.85 -9.19 6.27
N ARG A 623 15.09 -9.52 7.33
CA ARG A 623 15.58 -10.34 8.46
C ARG A 623 15.87 -11.78 8.04
N TYR A 624 14.99 -12.39 7.27
CA TYR A 624 15.22 -13.73 6.72
C TYR A 624 16.49 -13.76 5.86
N ILE A 625 16.64 -12.80 4.95
CA ILE A 625 17.82 -12.72 4.08
C ILE A 625 19.10 -12.51 4.91
N ALA A 626 19.04 -11.64 5.95
CA ALA A 626 20.18 -11.43 6.84
C ALA A 626 20.57 -12.71 7.60
N ALA A 627 19.59 -13.46 8.13
CA ALA A 627 19.84 -14.73 8.79
C ALA A 627 20.46 -15.78 7.82
N PHE A 628 19.97 -15.83 6.57
CA PHE A 628 20.53 -16.71 5.55
C PHE A 628 21.99 -16.40 5.19
N LEU A 629 22.40 -15.14 5.32
CA LEU A 629 23.75 -14.68 5.03
C LEU A 629 24.70 -14.74 6.24
N GLU A 630 24.20 -15.01 7.45
CA GLU A 630 25.00 -14.99 8.68
C GLU A 630 26.19 -15.94 8.60
N ASP A 631 25.98 -17.17 8.12
CA ASP A 631 27.03 -18.19 7.95
C ASP A 631 27.96 -17.90 6.76
N ARG A 632 27.70 -16.86 5.98
CA ARG A 632 28.47 -16.48 4.78
C ARG A 632 29.32 -15.24 4.97
N VAL A 633 29.49 -14.78 6.21
CA VAL A 633 30.36 -13.65 6.54
C VAL A 633 31.80 -13.96 6.13
N GLY A 634 32.40 -13.07 5.35
CA GLY A 634 33.75 -13.24 4.77
C GLY A 634 33.75 -13.82 3.35
N ALA A 635 32.60 -14.25 2.81
CA ALA A 635 32.48 -14.64 1.42
C ALA A 635 32.45 -13.43 0.48
N THR A 636 32.82 -13.63 -0.79
CA THR A 636 32.78 -12.61 -1.84
C THR A 636 31.58 -12.87 -2.74
N PHE A 637 30.82 -11.80 -3.02
CA PHE A 637 29.63 -11.86 -3.86
C PHE A 637 29.71 -10.84 -4.99
N GLY A 638 29.11 -11.17 -6.15
CA GLY A 638 28.77 -10.20 -7.16
C GLY A 638 27.61 -9.31 -6.66
N GLY A 639 27.64 -8.04 -7.01
CA GLY A 639 26.57 -7.12 -6.61
C GLY A 639 26.61 -5.82 -7.38
N ARG A 640 25.51 -5.07 -7.32
CA ARG A 640 25.33 -3.79 -8.02
C ARG A 640 25.04 -2.66 -7.05
N ILE A 641 25.53 -1.48 -7.38
CA ILE A 641 25.26 -0.25 -6.61
C ILE A 641 23.83 0.19 -6.89
N THR A 642 22.93 0.05 -5.89
CA THR A 642 21.53 0.48 -5.95
C THR A 642 21.29 1.83 -5.31
N GLY A 643 22.26 2.37 -4.58
CA GLY A 643 22.17 3.70 -3.98
C GLY A 643 23.54 4.29 -3.67
N VAL A 644 23.67 5.58 -3.91
CA VAL A 644 24.89 6.34 -3.61
C VAL A 644 24.51 7.45 -2.65
N THR A 645 25.19 7.51 -1.51
CA THR A 645 24.97 8.51 -0.47
C THR A 645 26.31 9.05 0.02
N ARG A 646 26.31 10.17 0.74
CA ARG A 646 27.54 10.75 1.34
C ARG A 646 28.21 9.87 2.39
N PHE A 647 27.48 8.89 2.97
CA PHE A 647 28.03 7.99 3.98
C PHE A 647 28.41 6.60 3.43
N GLY A 648 28.11 6.31 2.16
CA GLY A 648 28.48 5.06 1.52
C GLY A 648 27.60 4.64 0.36
N LEU A 649 27.81 3.40 -0.08
CA LEU A 649 27.13 2.77 -1.20
C LEU A 649 26.14 1.71 -0.69
N PHE A 650 24.92 1.73 -1.20
CA PHE A 650 24.02 0.59 -1.07
C PHE A 650 24.29 -0.37 -2.23
N ILE A 651 24.54 -1.63 -1.89
CA ILE A 651 24.85 -2.69 -2.86
C ILE A 651 23.82 -3.78 -2.71
N ARG A 652 23.24 -4.20 -3.84
CA ARG A 652 22.36 -5.35 -3.92
C ARG A 652 23.14 -6.53 -4.44
N LEU A 653 23.14 -7.65 -3.70
CA LEU A 653 23.78 -8.89 -4.10
C LEU A 653 23.00 -9.56 -5.25
N ASP A 654 23.71 -10.03 -6.30
CA ASP A 654 23.08 -10.62 -7.49
C ASP A 654 22.35 -11.94 -7.18
N GLU A 655 22.93 -12.78 -6.32
CA GLU A 655 22.36 -14.10 -5.98
C GLU A 655 21.09 -13.95 -5.10
N THR A 656 21.22 -13.26 -3.98
CA THR A 656 20.17 -13.23 -2.94
C THR A 656 19.24 -12.04 -3.05
N GLY A 657 19.69 -10.96 -3.73
CA GLY A 657 19.00 -9.66 -3.72
C GLY A 657 19.08 -8.93 -2.39
N ALA A 658 19.91 -9.39 -1.46
CA ALA A 658 20.18 -8.69 -0.22
C ALA A 658 20.75 -7.31 -0.50
N ASP A 659 20.19 -6.29 0.17
CA ASP A 659 20.74 -4.93 0.15
C ASP A 659 21.69 -4.76 1.34
N GLY A 660 22.91 -4.29 1.08
CA GLY A 660 23.93 -4.00 2.09
C GLY A 660 24.51 -2.62 1.94
N LEU A 661 25.00 -2.05 3.04
CA LEU A 661 25.72 -0.77 3.05
C LEU A 661 27.23 -1.02 3.10
N VAL A 662 27.94 -0.50 2.12
CA VAL A 662 29.40 -0.34 2.18
C VAL A 662 29.71 1.10 2.62
N PRO A 663 30.19 1.29 3.86
CA PRO A 663 30.50 2.62 4.36
C PRO A 663 31.58 3.32 3.51
N VAL A 664 31.49 4.63 3.35
CA VAL A 664 32.47 5.41 2.58
C VAL A 664 33.90 5.20 3.09
N SER A 665 34.08 4.97 4.39
CA SER A 665 35.39 4.67 5.01
C SER A 665 36.01 3.35 4.56
N SER A 666 35.22 2.46 3.95
CA SER A 666 35.69 1.16 3.43
C SER A 666 36.06 1.20 1.95
N LEU A 667 35.77 2.30 1.25
CA LEU A 667 35.98 2.41 -0.20
C LEU A 667 37.45 2.72 -0.58
N GLY A 668 38.28 3.13 0.38
CA GLY A 668 39.67 3.43 0.15
C GLY A 668 40.28 4.39 1.18
N SER A 669 41.53 4.76 0.99
CA SER A 669 42.30 5.63 1.89
C SER A 669 42.20 7.10 1.55
N GLU A 670 41.25 7.50 0.70
CA GLU A 670 41.03 8.88 0.29
C GLU A 670 39.65 9.39 0.70
N TYR A 671 39.46 10.70 0.61
CA TYR A 671 38.15 11.31 0.82
C TYR A 671 37.31 11.21 -0.44
N PHE A 672 36.03 10.86 -0.29
CA PHE A 672 35.06 10.77 -1.37
C PHE A 672 33.99 11.85 -1.22
N THR A 673 33.88 12.69 -2.27
CA THR A 673 32.83 13.71 -2.34
C THR A 673 31.59 13.16 -3.03
N HIS A 674 30.42 13.40 -2.43
CA HIS A 674 29.13 12.99 -3.01
C HIS A 674 28.69 14.03 -4.06
N ASP A 675 28.46 13.56 -5.27
CA ASP A 675 27.88 14.34 -6.37
C ASP A 675 26.39 13.93 -6.52
N ASP A 676 25.51 14.76 -5.99
CA ASP A 676 24.05 14.54 -6.02
C ASP A 676 23.50 14.49 -7.46
N ARG A 677 24.10 15.21 -8.41
CA ARG A 677 23.61 15.28 -9.80
C ARG A 677 23.91 14.01 -10.59
N SER A 678 25.11 13.45 -10.39
CA SER A 678 25.53 12.24 -11.08
C SER A 678 25.29 10.98 -10.26
N HIS A 679 24.68 11.08 -9.08
CA HIS A 679 24.53 9.98 -8.12
C HIS A 679 25.82 9.17 -7.96
N ALA A 680 26.92 9.87 -7.66
CA ALA A 680 28.26 9.30 -7.60
C ALA A 680 29.00 9.69 -6.31
N LEU A 681 29.86 8.80 -5.81
CA LEU A 681 30.94 9.12 -4.92
C LEU A 681 32.24 9.24 -5.74
N VAL A 682 32.90 10.37 -5.64
CA VAL A 682 34.11 10.70 -6.41
C VAL A 682 35.30 10.88 -5.49
N GLY A 683 36.36 10.08 -5.70
CA GLY A 683 37.59 10.15 -4.95
C GLY A 683 38.35 11.44 -5.29
N GLU A 684 38.72 12.25 -4.29
CA GLU A 684 39.36 13.57 -4.51
C GLU A 684 40.75 13.46 -5.11
N ARG A 685 41.47 12.38 -4.84
CA ARG A 685 42.84 12.19 -5.35
C ARG A 685 42.88 11.32 -6.60
N SER A 686 42.16 10.20 -6.61
CA SER A 686 42.21 9.24 -7.70
C SER A 686 41.26 9.58 -8.85
N GLY A 687 40.23 10.41 -8.59
CA GLY A 687 39.12 10.62 -9.53
C GLY A 687 38.25 9.39 -9.73
N LEU A 688 38.46 8.33 -8.93
CA LEU A 688 37.64 7.11 -8.97
C LEU A 688 36.18 7.44 -8.69
N ARG A 689 35.28 6.92 -9.52
CA ARG A 689 33.85 7.19 -9.43
C ARG A 689 33.11 5.87 -9.13
N TRP A 690 32.27 5.94 -8.09
CA TRP A 690 31.29 4.90 -7.79
C TRP A 690 29.89 5.42 -8.14
N THR A 691 29.24 4.83 -9.13
CA THR A 691 27.96 5.27 -9.69
C THR A 691 26.88 4.21 -9.49
N LEU A 692 25.61 4.61 -9.71
CA LEU A 692 24.51 3.66 -9.80
C LEU A 692 24.72 2.66 -10.96
N GLY A 693 24.39 1.36 -10.73
CA GLY A 693 24.52 0.27 -11.70
C GLY A 693 25.92 -0.27 -11.74
#